data_0e399f018f94342f7f427e249ed52816
#
_entry.id   0e399f018f94342f7f427e249ed52816
#
_cell.length_a   1.000
_cell.length_b   1.000
_cell.length_c   1.000
_cell.angle_alpha   90.00
_cell.angle_beta   90.00
_cell.angle_gamma   90.00
#
_symmetry.space_group_name_H-M   'P 1'
#
loop_
_entity.id
_entity.type
_entity.pdbx_description
1 polymer ?
#
loop_
_entity_poly.entity_id
_entity_poly.type
_entity_poly.pdbx_seq_one_letter_code
_entity_poly.pdbx_strand_id
1 'polypeptide(L)'
;MNITQIEENLSNLIKNFSKENFIYDLLLAYGLPKSTITLLKKGNSNLSKKEGQIILKKKLFFEEVKDQDLYLAIEAIKKDEKTYRHNPRFIIITNYTNILAIDTKTKDSLDEKIIDLNKRFDFFLPWAGMEKANYQNENPADVKAAERMAKIYDEIQKNNNFTEPKDLHSLNIFLSRLLFCFFAEDTGIFKLDAFTNSIASHTQNDGSDLDQYLSRLFEALNTKDRKNYPDYLLAFPYVNGGLFNDNYFVPKFSAKSRKMIIDCGELDWSAINPDIFGSMIQAVVHRDKRSSMGMHYTSVPNIMKVIEPLFLSELKAEFNKNFDDYKKLNQLLARMENLKIFDPACGSGNFLIIAFKELKKLEIEILNRIKEITTAFAFPFSRIKLSQFYGIELDNFACEVARLSLWLAEHQMNVNFMEVFGAGNPTLPLKETGKIICGNATRINWEEACPKDEEKEIYILGNPPYLGARYQEPFHRKDIEDLLNKKIIGYKTLDYITCWFFKGSNYIKNFNAKLGFVSTNSICQGEQISSIWKPIFANEIEIGFAHQSFKWKNNAKANAGVTVVVIGLQNKNLNPKILYSEKAKLVVNNINANLTAKDSFFIEKKSSPISCLPSITRTNPALDDGNFLLNEFEKNEILKNYPEAQSIIKPIIGAAEFLRGIKKYCLWISDNQKDLALSIKPIAERIERVKNYRLKRENITGFNPAEKPHQFLKMKTANNHSIFIPTVSSERREYLPIGFLNKETIIIDPNFAIYDSEIWVFGVISSKMHLLWLINTSGKLETRIRYSSTLSYNTFPFPEISDRQKQTLTNHVYNIIGEREKFCERTMAELYDPDKMPAGLKQAHQDLDVAIELCYRSRPFLSNEERLEHLFKLYGEMVK
;
A
#
# COMPACT_ATOMS: atom_id res chain seq x y z
N MET A 1 -22.26 -5.50 -7.61
CA MET A 1 -23.44 -5.36 -6.74
C MET A 1 -23.12 -4.30 -5.71
N ASN A 2 -24.00 -3.36 -5.42
CA ASN A 2 -23.79 -2.34 -4.37
C ASN A 2 -24.48 -2.76 -3.05
N ILE A 3 -24.19 -2.03 -1.97
CA ILE A 3 -24.71 -2.35 -0.64
C ILE A 3 -26.25 -2.27 -0.60
N THR A 4 -26.83 -1.27 -1.23
CA THR A 4 -28.30 -1.09 -1.30
C THR A 4 -29.00 -2.28 -1.97
N GLN A 5 -28.42 -2.81 -3.04
CA GLN A 5 -28.95 -4.02 -3.71
C GLN A 5 -28.87 -5.26 -2.82
N ILE A 6 -27.83 -5.38 -1.99
CA ILE A 6 -27.68 -6.49 -1.04
C ILE A 6 -28.77 -6.42 0.02
N GLU A 7 -29.04 -5.24 0.58
CA GLU A 7 -30.12 -5.05 1.57
C GLU A 7 -31.51 -5.31 0.99
N GLU A 8 -31.78 -4.83 -0.22
CA GLU A 8 -33.02 -5.12 -0.93
C GLU A 8 -33.19 -6.62 -1.18
N ASN A 9 -32.11 -7.29 -1.61
CA ASN A 9 -32.13 -8.74 -1.83
C ASN A 9 -32.36 -9.53 -0.53
N LEU A 10 -31.72 -9.13 0.58
CA LEU A 10 -31.92 -9.74 1.89
C LEU A 10 -33.34 -9.50 2.42
N SER A 11 -33.87 -8.30 2.24
CA SER A 11 -35.26 -8.00 2.61
C SER A 11 -36.25 -8.84 1.80
N ASN A 12 -35.96 -9.07 0.52
CA ASN A 12 -36.78 -9.97 -0.34
C ASN A 12 -36.62 -11.44 0.08
N LEU A 13 -35.42 -11.88 0.45
CA LEU A 13 -35.16 -13.22 0.96
C LEU A 13 -35.99 -13.48 2.24
N ILE A 14 -36.02 -12.52 3.16
CA ILE A 14 -36.78 -12.64 4.42
C ILE A 14 -38.30 -12.69 4.14
N LYS A 15 -38.81 -11.85 3.23
CA LYS A 15 -40.22 -11.83 2.84
C LYS A 15 -40.67 -13.13 2.17
N ASN A 16 -39.82 -13.74 1.36
CA ASN A 16 -40.10 -14.94 0.59
C ASN A 16 -39.28 -16.14 1.15
N PHE A 17 -39.17 -16.24 2.47
CA PHE A 17 -38.35 -17.23 3.14
C PHE A 17 -38.77 -18.67 2.82
N SER A 18 -37.81 -19.48 2.36
CA SER A 18 -37.92 -20.92 2.17
C SER A 18 -36.76 -21.66 2.78
N LYS A 19 -37.04 -22.61 3.69
CA LYS A 19 -35.99 -23.41 4.36
C LYS A 19 -35.06 -24.10 3.36
N GLU A 20 -35.66 -24.74 2.33
CA GLU A 20 -34.92 -25.50 1.32
C GLU A 20 -34.02 -24.62 0.46
N ASN A 21 -34.39 -23.35 0.25
CA ASN A 21 -33.67 -22.44 -0.60
C ASN A 21 -32.82 -21.40 0.15
N PHE A 22 -32.95 -21.30 1.47
CA PHE A 22 -32.36 -20.24 2.28
C PHE A 22 -30.90 -19.96 1.97
N ILE A 23 -30.02 -20.97 2.06
CA ILE A 23 -28.59 -20.75 1.86
C ILE A 23 -28.26 -20.36 0.41
N TYR A 24 -28.98 -20.88 -0.55
CA TYR A 24 -28.80 -20.55 -1.96
C TYR A 24 -29.24 -19.12 -2.26
N ASP A 25 -30.37 -18.71 -1.69
CA ASP A 25 -30.88 -17.35 -1.86
C ASP A 25 -30.02 -16.33 -1.12
N LEU A 26 -29.46 -16.74 0.04
CA LEU A 26 -28.45 -15.95 0.76
C LEU A 26 -27.21 -15.72 -0.08
N LEU A 27 -26.67 -16.75 -0.72
CA LEU A 27 -25.51 -16.62 -1.63
C LEU A 27 -25.83 -15.74 -2.84
N LEU A 28 -27.04 -15.85 -3.41
CA LEU A 28 -27.52 -14.99 -4.50
C LEU A 28 -27.66 -13.54 -4.07
N ALA A 29 -28.15 -13.29 -2.85
CA ALA A 29 -28.30 -11.94 -2.30
C ALA A 29 -26.97 -11.17 -2.26
N TYR A 30 -25.87 -11.87 -2.10
CA TYR A 30 -24.51 -11.30 -2.14
C TYR A 30 -23.82 -11.41 -3.51
N GLY A 31 -24.56 -11.77 -4.57
CA GLY A 31 -24.08 -11.70 -5.94
C GLY A 31 -23.23 -12.87 -6.42
N LEU A 32 -23.33 -14.02 -5.80
CA LEU A 32 -22.74 -15.22 -6.38
C LEU A 32 -23.44 -15.54 -7.72
N PRO A 33 -22.70 -15.98 -8.75
CA PRO A 33 -23.29 -16.27 -10.07
C PRO A 33 -24.39 -17.32 -10.02
N LYS A 34 -25.51 -17.08 -10.70
CA LYS A 34 -26.64 -18.03 -10.79
C LYS A 34 -26.18 -19.42 -11.28
N SER A 35 -25.20 -19.48 -12.18
CA SER A 35 -24.61 -20.73 -12.66
C SER A 35 -23.97 -21.55 -11.52
N THR A 36 -23.23 -20.89 -10.62
CA THR A 36 -22.61 -21.53 -9.46
C THR A 36 -23.70 -22.10 -8.53
N ILE A 37 -24.76 -21.35 -8.29
CA ILE A 37 -25.86 -21.80 -7.42
C ILE A 37 -26.62 -22.98 -8.05
N THR A 38 -26.82 -22.95 -9.35
CA THR A 38 -27.47 -24.07 -10.07
C THR A 38 -26.66 -25.37 -9.96
N LEU A 39 -25.32 -25.27 -10.11
CA LEU A 39 -24.41 -26.41 -9.93
C LEU A 39 -24.40 -26.91 -8.47
N LEU A 40 -24.48 -25.99 -7.51
CA LEU A 40 -24.51 -26.32 -6.09
C LEU A 40 -25.83 -27.05 -5.71
N LYS A 41 -26.97 -26.57 -6.20
CA LYS A 41 -28.30 -27.22 -6.04
C LYS A 41 -28.35 -28.63 -6.66
N LYS A 42 -27.66 -28.85 -7.78
CA LYS A 42 -27.54 -30.16 -8.43
C LYS A 42 -26.54 -31.10 -7.75
N GLY A 43 -25.87 -30.65 -6.68
CA GLY A 43 -24.83 -31.42 -5.97
C GLY A 43 -23.45 -31.44 -6.62
N ASN A 44 -23.31 -30.95 -7.86
CA ASN A 44 -22.05 -31.04 -8.63
C ASN A 44 -20.91 -30.21 -8.05
N SER A 45 -21.20 -29.19 -7.25
CA SER A 45 -20.21 -28.31 -6.61
C SER A 45 -20.22 -28.43 -5.08
N ASN A 46 -21.10 -29.22 -4.48
CA ASN A 46 -21.10 -29.50 -3.06
C ASN A 46 -20.04 -30.54 -2.75
N LEU A 47 -19.06 -30.18 -1.91
CA LEU A 47 -17.96 -31.06 -1.50
C LEU A 47 -18.34 -31.98 -0.32
N SER A 48 -19.52 -31.77 0.28
CA SER A 48 -20.08 -32.65 1.32
C SER A 48 -20.98 -33.71 0.71
N LYS A 49 -20.95 -34.90 1.34
CA LYS A 49 -21.90 -36.01 1.07
C LYS A 49 -22.94 -36.14 2.19
N LYS A 50 -22.84 -35.30 3.25
CA LYS A 50 -23.77 -35.33 4.39
C LYS A 50 -25.02 -34.56 4.04
N GLU A 51 -26.19 -35.14 4.27
CA GLU A 51 -27.48 -34.46 4.09
C GLU A 51 -27.58 -33.25 5.02
N GLY A 52 -28.14 -32.14 4.56
CA GLY A 52 -28.21 -30.89 5.31
C GLY A 52 -26.88 -30.12 5.42
N GLN A 53 -25.78 -30.60 4.79
CA GLN A 53 -24.49 -29.93 4.82
C GLN A 53 -24.05 -29.51 3.42
N ILE A 54 -23.58 -28.28 3.29
CA ILE A 54 -23.05 -27.71 2.04
C ILE A 54 -21.66 -27.17 2.27
N ILE A 55 -20.70 -27.62 1.46
CA ILE A 55 -19.31 -27.15 1.49
C ILE A 55 -18.96 -26.61 0.10
N LEU A 56 -18.69 -25.31 0.03
CA LEU A 56 -18.20 -24.63 -1.17
C LEU A 56 -16.76 -24.14 -0.93
N LYS A 57 -15.81 -24.67 -1.70
CA LYS A 57 -14.37 -24.39 -1.55
C LYS A 57 -14.08 -22.88 -1.47
N LYS A 58 -13.32 -22.46 -0.45
CA LYS A 58 -12.92 -21.08 -0.15
C LYS A 58 -14.08 -20.12 0.17
N LYS A 59 -15.32 -20.58 0.26
CA LYS A 59 -16.47 -19.68 0.45
C LYS A 59 -17.34 -20.03 1.65
N LEU A 60 -17.73 -21.29 1.78
CA LEU A 60 -18.80 -21.66 2.71
C LEU A 60 -18.59 -23.07 3.27
N PHE A 61 -18.83 -23.22 4.57
CA PHE A 61 -19.26 -24.42 5.25
C PHE A 61 -20.63 -24.13 5.86
N PHE A 62 -21.66 -24.84 5.47
CA PHE A 62 -23.02 -24.70 5.97
C PHE A 62 -23.53 -26.03 6.51
N GLU A 63 -24.21 -25.99 7.64
CA GLU A 63 -24.87 -27.15 8.22
C GLU A 63 -26.21 -26.79 8.87
N GLU A 64 -27.23 -27.55 8.55
CA GLU A 64 -28.54 -27.52 9.22
C GLU A 64 -28.48 -28.28 10.55
N VAL A 65 -28.96 -27.66 11.64
CA VAL A 65 -28.98 -28.24 12.97
C VAL A 65 -30.43 -28.40 13.41
N LYS A 66 -30.92 -29.65 13.56
CA LYS A 66 -32.35 -29.94 13.84
C LYS A 66 -32.67 -30.05 15.32
N ASP A 67 -31.83 -30.74 16.09
CA ASP A 67 -32.17 -31.20 17.46
C ASP A 67 -31.10 -30.91 18.50
N GLN A 68 -30.16 -30.01 18.21
CA GLN A 68 -29.07 -29.59 19.10
C GLN A 68 -29.09 -28.10 19.36
N ASP A 69 -28.55 -27.69 20.51
CA ASP A 69 -28.24 -26.29 20.77
C ASP A 69 -27.21 -25.79 19.75
N LEU A 70 -27.54 -24.67 19.09
CA LEU A 70 -26.69 -24.07 18.06
C LEU A 70 -25.30 -23.70 18.60
N TYR A 71 -25.19 -23.23 19.83
CA TYR A 71 -23.92 -22.88 20.45
C TYR A 71 -23.02 -24.09 20.67
N LEU A 72 -23.58 -25.21 21.11
CA LEU A 72 -22.83 -26.48 21.25
C LEU A 72 -22.41 -27.02 19.89
N ALA A 73 -23.31 -26.93 18.91
CA ALA A 73 -23.01 -27.39 17.54
C ALA A 73 -21.89 -26.59 16.88
N ILE A 74 -21.90 -25.24 16.97
CA ILE A 74 -20.85 -24.40 16.34
C ILE A 74 -19.51 -24.59 17.02
N GLU A 75 -19.45 -24.81 18.32
CA GLU A 75 -18.20 -25.10 19.05
C GLU A 75 -17.62 -26.47 18.68
N ALA A 76 -18.46 -27.48 18.42
CA ALA A 76 -18.02 -28.77 17.91
C ALA A 76 -17.44 -28.66 16.49
N ILE A 77 -18.13 -27.91 15.61
CA ILE A 77 -17.70 -27.67 14.23
C ILE A 77 -16.41 -26.86 14.19
N LYS A 78 -16.21 -25.90 15.09
CA LYS A 78 -14.95 -25.14 15.22
C LYS A 78 -13.75 -26.03 15.55
N LYS A 79 -13.94 -27.08 16.33
CA LYS A 79 -12.87 -27.99 16.78
C LYS A 79 -12.55 -29.09 15.78
N ASP A 80 -13.43 -29.34 14.79
CA ASP A 80 -13.21 -30.38 13.78
C ASP A 80 -12.32 -29.84 12.66
N GLU A 81 -11.13 -30.39 12.51
CA GLU A 81 -10.17 -30.05 11.44
C GLU A 81 -10.75 -30.25 10.03
N LYS A 82 -11.71 -31.16 9.87
CA LYS A 82 -12.37 -31.41 8.57
C LYS A 82 -13.15 -30.20 8.08
N THR A 83 -13.67 -29.37 8.97
CA THR A 83 -14.37 -28.12 8.66
C THR A 83 -13.48 -27.15 7.85
N TYR A 84 -12.19 -27.10 8.18
CA TYR A 84 -11.23 -26.19 7.55
C TYR A 84 -10.53 -26.76 6.32
N ARG A 85 -10.73 -28.04 6.00
CA ARG A 85 -10.06 -28.73 4.89
C ARG A 85 -10.18 -28.01 3.54
N HIS A 86 -11.31 -27.34 3.31
CA HIS A 86 -11.58 -26.63 2.05
C HIS A 86 -11.45 -25.12 2.20
N ASN A 87 -10.88 -24.62 3.30
CA ASN A 87 -10.67 -23.21 3.61
C ASN A 87 -11.95 -22.36 3.43
N PRO A 88 -13.09 -22.71 4.05
CA PRO A 88 -14.31 -21.91 3.92
C PRO A 88 -14.08 -20.51 4.46
N ARG A 89 -14.60 -19.47 3.80
CA ARG A 89 -14.58 -18.12 4.35
C ARG A 89 -15.53 -17.99 5.53
N PHE A 90 -16.73 -18.55 5.40
CA PHE A 90 -17.72 -18.57 6.47
C PHE A 90 -18.10 -19.98 6.85
N ILE A 91 -18.25 -20.19 8.17
CA ILE A 91 -18.90 -21.35 8.77
C ILE A 91 -20.28 -20.86 9.21
N ILE A 92 -21.35 -21.46 8.74
CA ILE A 92 -22.74 -21.08 9.03
C ILE A 92 -23.52 -22.28 9.49
N ILE A 93 -24.22 -22.12 10.59
CA ILE A 93 -25.21 -23.11 11.07
C ILE A 93 -26.55 -22.42 11.35
N THR A 94 -27.64 -23.14 11.19
CA THR A 94 -28.97 -22.61 11.44
C THR A 94 -29.97 -23.69 11.78
N ASN A 95 -30.95 -23.31 12.58
CA ASN A 95 -32.21 -24.07 12.78
C ASN A 95 -33.40 -23.41 12.08
N TYR A 96 -33.12 -22.48 11.15
CA TYR A 96 -34.05 -21.65 10.39
C TYR A 96 -34.88 -20.65 11.22
N THR A 97 -34.64 -20.55 12.53
CA THR A 97 -35.08 -19.44 13.37
C THR A 97 -33.93 -18.48 13.66
N ASN A 98 -32.83 -19.06 14.12
CA ASN A 98 -31.58 -18.35 14.38
C ASN A 98 -30.49 -18.82 13.41
N ILE A 99 -29.56 -17.95 13.15
CA ILE A 99 -28.34 -18.19 12.36
C ILE A 99 -27.14 -17.85 13.21
N LEU A 100 -26.20 -18.79 13.33
CA LEU A 100 -24.87 -18.55 13.84
C LEU A 100 -23.87 -18.66 12.71
N ALA A 101 -22.98 -17.68 12.58
CA ALA A 101 -21.95 -17.73 11.56
C ALA A 101 -20.60 -17.22 12.10
N ILE A 102 -19.52 -17.72 11.51
CA ILE A 102 -18.16 -17.32 11.84
C ILE A 102 -17.41 -17.01 10.55
N ASP A 103 -16.80 -15.85 10.48
CA ASP A 103 -15.80 -15.53 9.47
C ASP A 103 -14.45 -16.13 9.88
N THR A 104 -13.97 -17.13 9.16
CA THR A 104 -12.74 -17.85 9.52
C THR A 104 -11.48 -16.99 9.39
N LYS A 105 -11.55 -15.88 8.64
CA LYS A 105 -10.42 -14.96 8.41
C LYS A 105 -10.33 -13.89 9.49
N THR A 106 -11.46 -13.26 9.84
CA THR A 106 -11.50 -12.17 10.83
C THR A 106 -11.75 -12.67 12.25
N LYS A 107 -12.28 -13.90 12.40
CA LYS A 107 -12.76 -14.50 13.66
C LYS A 107 -14.03 -13.85 14.21
N ASP A 108 -14.65 -12.95 13.44
CA ASP A 108 -15.94 -12.36 13.79
C ASP A 108 -17.03 -13.43 13.83
N SER A 109 -18.02 -13.23 14.68
CA SER A 109 -19.18 -14.11 14.82
C SER A 109 -20.48 -13.32 14.63
N LEU A 110 -21.45 -13.97 14.01
CA LEU A 110 -22.82 -13.50 13.86
C LEU A 110 -23.73 -14.42 14.67
N ASP A 111 -24.59 -13.83 15.49
CA ASP A 111 -25.64 -14.50 16.24
C ASP A 111 -26.91 -13.64 16.11
N GLU A 112 -27.80 -14.05 15.21
CA GLU A 112 -28.98 -13.27 14.87
C GLU A 112 -30.19 -14.16 14.55
N LYS A 113 -31.39 -13.58 14.65
CA LYS A 113 -32.58 -14.19 14.06
C LYS A 113 -32.57 -14.01 12.55
N ILE A 114 -33.03 -15.02 11.82
CA ILE A 114 -33.06 -14.91 10.34
C ILE A 114 -33.91 -13.72 9.87
N ILE A 115 -34.97 -13.37 10.62
CA ILE A 115 -35.82 -12.22 10.30
C ILE A 115 -35.10 -10.88 10.41
N ASP A 116 -34.02 -10.80 11.19
CA ASP A 116 -33.21 -9.60 11.40
C ASP A 116 -31.92 -9.58 10.56
N LEU A 117 -31.72 -10.55 9.68
CA LEU A 117 -30.49 -10.72 8.91
C LEU A 117 -30.20 -9.52 7.98
N ASN A 118 -31.22 -8.81 7.53
CA ASN A 118 -31.07 -7.58 6.75
C ASN A 118 -30.42 -6.44 7.55
N LYS A 119 -30.54 -6.44 8.88
CA LYS A 119 -29.86 -5.46 9.76
C LYS A 119 -28.36 -5.74 9.90
N ARG A 120 -27.95 -6.97 9.59
CA ARG A 120 -26.56 -7.44 9.65
C ARG A 120 -26.00 -7.83 8.27
N PHE A 121 -26.47 -7.14 7.23
CA PHE A 121 -26.02 -7.32 5.84
C PHE A 121 -24.50 -7.21 5.71
N ASP A 122 -23.86 -6.48 6.61
CA ASP A 122 -22.42 -6.24 6.65
C ASP A 122 -21.59 -7.52 6.83
N PHE A 123 -22.13 -8.53 7.49
CA PHE A 123 -21.35 -9.71 7.89
C PHE A 123 -20.84 -10.53 6.70
N PHE A 124 -21.66 -10.74 5.66
CA PHE A 124 -21.30 -11.56 4.51
C PHE A 124 -20.82 -10.76 3.28
N LEU A 125 -20.53 -9.47 3.43
CA LEU A 125 -19.99 -8.62 2.36
C LEU A 125 -18.77 -9.22 1.63
N PRO A 126 -17.87 -10.01 2.26
CA PRO A 126 -16.80 -10.72 1.56
C PRO A 126 -17.25 -11.61 0.40
N TRP A 127 -18.47 -12.14 0.41
CA TRP A 127 -19.01 -12.87 -0.74
C TRP A 127 -19.28 -11.98 -1.96
N ALA A 128 -19.64 -10.72 -1.73
CA ALA A 128 -19.82 -9.73 -2.78
C ALA A 128 -18.49 -9.09 -3.24
N GLY A 129 -17.36 -9.63 -2.79
CA GLY A 129 -16.03 -9.05 -3.06
C GLY A 129 -15.76 -7.79 -2.28
N MET A 130 -16.57 -7.52 -1.24
CA MET A 130 -16.42 -6.42 -0.31
C MET A 130 -15.85 -6.98 0.98
N GLU A 131 -14.52 -7.05 1.12
CA GLU A 131 -13.91 -7.44 2.39
C GLU A 131 -14.31 -6.41 3.45
N LYS A 132 -14.79 -6.87 4.62
CA LYS A 132 -14.81 -6.02 5.80
C LYS A 132 -13.42 -5.47 6.00
N ALA A 133 -13.30 -4.17 6.09
CA ALA A 133 -12.12 -3.56 6.68
C ALA A 133 -11.94 -4.23 8.06
N ASN A 134 -10.71 -4.61 8.41
CA ASN A 134 -10.41 -5.16 9.73
C ASN A 134 -10.49 -4.01 10.74
N TYR A 135 -11.69 -3.73 11.22
CA TYR A 135 -12.00 -2.72 12.24
C TYR A 135 -11.71 -3.23 13.67
N GLN A 136 -10.79 -4.14 13.86
CA GLN A 136 -10.47 -4.66 15.20
C GLN A 136 -10.04 -3.58 16.21
N ASN A 137 -9.94 -2.30 15.77
CA ASN A 137 -9.67 -1.14 16.63
C ASN A 137 -10.44 0.13 16.22
N GLU A 138 -11.47 0.06 15.35
CA GLU A 138 -12.27 1.24 14.99
C GLU A 138 -13.59 1.25 15.76
N ASN A 139 -14.04 2.46 16.12
CA ASN A 139 -15.32 2.65 16.79
C ASN A 139 -16.47 2.12 15.89
N PRO A 140 -17.36 1.25 16.36
CA PRO A 140 -18.50 0.78 15.56
C PRO A 140 -19.40 1.90 15.02
N ALA A 141 -19.44 3.06 15.67
CA ALA A 141 -20.16 4.23 15.21
C ALA A 141 -19.58 4.76 13.88
N ASP A 142 -18.25 4.81 13.75
CA ASP A 142 -17.53 5.28 12.57
C ASP A 142 -17.91 4.48 11.32
N VAL A 143 -18.01 3.15 11.47
CA VAL A 143 -18.38 2.24 10.38
C VAL A 143 -19.80 2.49 9.90
N LYS A 144 -20.75 2.61 10.84
CA LYS A 144 -22.18 2.86 10.52
C LYS A 144 -22.37 4.20 9.83
N ALA A 145 -21.68 5.24 10.28
CA ALA A 145 -21.74 6.54 9.68
C ALA A 145 -21.23 6.53 8.23
N ALA A 146 -20.08 5.90 7.99
CA ALA A 146 -19.51 5.75 6.65
C ALA A 146 -20.45 5.00 5.68
N GLU A 147 -21.08 3.93 6.15
CA GLU A 147 -22.04 3.17 5.37
C GLU A 147 -23.30 3.98 5.02
N ARG A 148 -23.85 4.73 5.99
CA ARG A 148 -25.06 5.55 5.76
C ARG A 148 -24.75 6.70 4.81
N MET A 149 -23.63 7.38 4.94
CA MET A 149 -23.21 8.43 4.02
C MET A 149 -22.98 7.91 2.60
N ALA A 150 -22.37 6.74 2.43
CA ALA A 150 -22.20 6.11 1.13
C ALA A 150 -23.56 5.78 0.46
N LYS A 151 -24.54 5.37 1.23
CA LYS A 151 -25.92 5.11 0.73
C LYS A 151 -26.62 6.40 0.30
N ILE A 152 -26.47 7.48 1.08
CA ILE A 152 -27.03 8.82 0.74
C ILE A 152 -26.43 9.28 -0.58
N TYR A 153 -25.12 9.16 -0.76
CA TYR A 153 -24.43 9.51 -2.01
C TYR A 153 -24.97 8.69 -3.21
N ASP A 154 -25.01 7.36 -3.08
CA ASP A 154 -25.49 6.49 -4.15
C ASP A 154 -26.93 6.82 -4.55
N GLU A 155 -27.80 7.16 -3.58
CA GLU A 155 -29.19 7.49 -3.83
C GLU A 155 -29.35 8.88 -4.47
N ILE A 156 -28.57 9.87 -4.03
CA ILE A 156 -28.54 11.20 -4.65
C ILE A 156 -28.05 11.10 -6.10
N GLN A 157 -27.00 10.32 -6.37
CA GLN A 157 -26.52 10.12 -7.74
C GLN A 157 -27.57 9.52 -8.67
N LYS A 158 -28.44 8.62 -8.18
CA LYS A 158 -29.51 8.04 -9.01
C LYS A 158 -30.56 9.09 -9.42
N ASN A 159 -30.80 10.05 -8.57
CA ASN A 159 -31.85 11.06 -8.77
C ASN A 159 -31.35 12.31 -9.52
N ASN A 160 -30.03 12.40 -9.73
CA ASN A 160 -29.36 13.53 -10.36
C ASN A 160 -28.33 13.03 -11.38
N ASN A 161 -28.33 13.60 -12.57
CA ASN A 161 -27.36 13.23 -13.64
C ASN A 161 -26.04 14.01 -13.44
N PHE A 162 -25.23 13.59 -12.45
CA PHE A 162 -23.90 14.15 -12.25
C PHE A 162 -22.86 13.45 -13.15
N THR A 163 -22.57 14.07 -14.29
CA THR A 163 -21.61 13.55 -15.27
C THR A 163 -20.32 14.38 -15.35
N GLU A 164 -20.41 15.67 -14.99
CA GLU A 164 -19.28 16.59 -15.08
C GLU A 164 -18.47 16.61 -13.76
N PRO A 165 -17.14 16.79 -13.82
CA PRO A 165 -16.30 16.91 -12.61
C PRO A 165 -16.75 18.01 -11.65
N LYS A 166 -17.35 19.08 -12.18
CA LYS A 166 -17.89 20.20 -11.38
C LYS A 166 -19.10 19.80 -10.55
N ASP A 167 -19.98 18.94 -11.09
CA ASP A 167 -21.16 18.46 -10.37
C ASP A 167 -20.78 17.55 -9.22
N LEU A 168 -19.79 16.65 -9.45
CA LEU A 168 -19.25 15.80 -8.41
C LEU A 168 -18.57 16.61 -7.29
N HIS A 169 -17.87 17.67 -7.64
CA HIS A 169 -17.29 18.59 -6.66
C HIS A 169 -18.37 19.26 -5.81
N SER A 170 -19.46 19.73 -6.45
CA SER A 170 -20.60 20.33 -5.74
C SER A 170 -21.29 19.34 -4.80
N LEU A 171 -21.46 18.08 -5.24
CA LEU A 171 -22.02 17.02 -4.40
C LEU A 171 -21.15 16.74 -3.17
N ASN A 172 -19.83 16.77 -3.34
CA ASN A 172 -18.89 16.53 -2.24
C ASN A 172 -18.96 17.62 -1.19
N ILE A 173 -19.04 18.88 -1.62
CA ILE A 173 -19.25 20.03 -0.70
C ILE A 173 -20.59 19.90 0.02
N PHE A 174 -21.64 19.53 -0.70
CA PHE A 174 -22.95 19.26 -0.11
C PHE A 174 -22.87 18.19 0.99
N LEU A 175 -22.20 17.07 0.75
CA LEU A 175 -22.02 16.02 1.76
C LEU A 175 -21.21 16.49 2.98
N SER A 176 -20.19 17.32 2.77
CA SER A 176 -19.43 17.92 3.87
C SER A 176 -20.30 18.84 4.74
N ARG A 177 -21.23 19.58 4.12
CA ARG A 177 -22.22 20.41 4.83
C ARG A 177 -23.20 19.58 5.64
N LEU A 178 -23.68 18.45 5.08
CA LEU A 178 -24.52 17.50 5.81
C LEU A 178 -23.79 16.91 7.03
N LEU A 179 -22.56 16.44 6.82
CA LEU A 179 -21.72 15.92 7.90
C LEU A 179 -21.54 16.92 9.04
N PHE A 180 -21.26 18.19 8.68
CA PHE A 180 -21.17 19.26 9.66
C PHE A 180 -22.48 19.41 10.44
N CYS A 181 -23.63 19.43 9.77
CA CYS A 181 -24.94 19.63 10.42
C CYS A 181 -25.28 18.48 11.37
N PHE A 182 -25.03 17.23 11.00
CA PHE A 182 -25.22 16.08 11.88
C PHE A 182 -24.31 16.14 13.12
N PHE A 183 -23.03 16.44 12.91
CA PHE A 183 -22.11 16.60 14.03
C PHE A 183 -22.48 17.76 14.94
N ALA A 184 -22.93 18.86 14.36
CA ALA A 184 -23.27 20.08 15.09
C ALA A 184 -24.49 19.91 16.00
N GLU A 185 -25.47 19.08 15.62
CA GLU A 185 -26.65 18.81 16.47
C GLU A 185 -26.33 17.92 17.67
N ASP A 186 -25.39 16.96 17.54
CA ASP A 186 -25.05 16.03 18.61
C ASP A 186 -23.95 16.55 19.56
N THR A 187 -23.21 17.59 19.13
CA THR A 187 -22.10 18.12 19.94
C THR A 187 -22.42 19.47 20.59
N GLY A 188 -23.69 19.90 20.57
CA GLY A 188 -24.14 21.11 21.25
C GLY A 188 -23.82 22.42 20.51
N ILE A 189 -23.37 22.35 19.27
CA ILE A 189 -23.24 23.53 18.38
C ILE A 189 -24.64 24.02 17.98
N PHE A 190 -25.49 23.08 17.57
CA PHE A 190 -26.93 23.28 17.43
C PHE A 190 -27.64 22.78 18.71
N LYS A 191 -28.92 23.07 18.85
CA LYS A 191 -29.75 22.38 19.83
C LYS A 191 -29.84 20.91 19.43
N LEU A 192 -29.92 20.01 20.39
CA LEU A 192 -30.02 18.57 20.18
C LEU A 192 -31.14 18.27 19.18
N ASP A 193 -30.83 17.41 18.20
CA ASP A 193 -31.71 16.96 17.11
C ASP A 193 -32.31 18.10 16.26
N ALA A 194 -31.79 19.34 16.34
CA ALA A 194 -32.38 20.51 15.69
C ALA A 194 -32.38 20.39 14.17
N PHE A 195 -31.34 19.89 13.56
CA PHE A 195 -31.22 19.73 12.12
C PHE A 195 -32.12 18.63 11.60
N THR A 196 -32.06 17.47 12.20
CA THR A 196 -32.86 16.28 11.82
C THR A 196 -34.35 16.55 12.00
N ASN A 197 -34.78 17.11 13.14
CA ASN A 197 -36.17 17.45 13.39
C ASN A 197 -36.67 18.58 12.48
N SER A 198 -35.83 19.55 12.13
CA SER A 198 -36.22 20.62 11.23
C SER A 198 -36.46 20.11 9.81
N ILE A 199 -35.66 19.21 9.30
CA ILE A 199 -35.91 18.52 8.03
C ILE A 199 -37.25 17.76 8.10
N ALA A 200 -37.44 17.00 9.17
CA ALA A 200 -38.64 16.16 9.30
C ALA A 200 -39.95 17.00 9.33
N SER A 201 -39.91 18.17 9.99
CA SER A 201 -41.10 19.01 10.22
C SER A 201 -41.34 20.08 9.17
N HIS A 202 -40.31 20.54 8.43
CA HIS A 202 -40.42 21.67 7.50
C HIS A 202 -40.22 21.26 6.03
N THR A 203 -40.19 19.98 5.70
CA THR A 203 -40.09 19.50 4.32
C THR A 203 -41.14 18.43 4.02
N GLN A 204 -41.50 18.30 2.74
CA GLN A 204 -42.51 17.36 2.29
C GLN A 204 -41.97 15.92 2.30
N ASN A 205 -42.85 14.95 2.59
CA ASN A 205 -42.45 13.55 2.71
C ASN A 205 -41.88 12.94 1.41
N ASP A 206 -42.24 13.49 0.25
CA ASP A 206 -41.71 13.10 -1.05
C ASP A 206 -40.34 13.66 -1.37
N GLY A 207 -39.84 14.62 -0.54
CA GLY A 207 -38.52 15.24 -0.70
C GLY A 207 -38.43 16.32 -1.77
N SER A 208 -39.57 16.72 -2.35
CA SER A 208 -39.63 17.65 -3.49
C SER A 208 -39.17 19.08 -3.19
N ASP A 209 -39.21 19.52 -1.91
CA ASP A 209 -38.82 20.83 -1.43
C ASP A 209 -37.54 20.83 -0.55
N LEU A 210 -36.95 19.68 -0.33
CA LEU A 210 -35.80 19.54 0.55
C LEU A 210 -34.57 20.32 0.04
N ASP A 211 -34.37 20.40 -1.26
CA ASP A 211 -33.28 21.18 -1.86
C ASP A 211 -33.41 22.68 -1.59
N GLN A 212 -34.62 23.23 -1.64
CA GLN A 212 -34.89 24.62 -1.32
C GLN A 212 -34.70 24.89 0.17
N TYR A 213 -35.19 23.98 1.01
CA TYR A 213 -35.02 24.06 2.44
C TYR A 213 -33.52 24.08 2.84
N LEU A 214 -32.74 23.12 2.36
CA LEU A 214 -31.28 23.02 2.67
C LEU A 214 -30.51 24.24 2.13
N SER A 215 -30.83 24.72 0.94
CA SER A 215 -30.22 25.93 0.38
C SER A 215 -30.42 27.14 1.31
N ARG A 216 -31.67 27.35 1.81
CA ARG A 216 -31.99 28.43 2.75
C ARG A 216 -31.34 28.27 4.10
N LEU A 217 -31.24 27.03 4.60
CA LEU A 217 -30.54 26.74 5.87
C LEU A 217 -29.05 27.05 5.75
N PHE A 218 -28.39 26.60 4.69
CA PHE A 218 -26.95 26.84 4.46
C PHE A 218 -26.66 28.35 4.30
N GLU A 219 -27.55 29.10 3.64
CA GLU A 219 -27.48 30.55 3.56
C GLU A 219 -27.61 31.19 4.96
N ALA A 220 -28.57 30.73 5.78
CA ALA A 220 -28.77 31.23 7.13
C ALA A 220 -27.56 30.95 8.04
N LEU A 221 -26.91 29.80 7.91
CA LEU A 221 -25.68 29.47 8.63
C LEU A 221 -24.50 30.36 8.25
N ASN A 222 -24.48 30.89 7.03
CA ASN A 222 -23.48 31.83 6.52
C ASN A 222 -23.79 33.31 6.74
N THR A 223 -25.01 33.68 7.14
CA THR A 223 -25.43 35.04 7.25
C THR A 223 -25.38 35.53 8.70
N LYS A 224 -24.69 36.63 8.98
CA LYS A 224 -24.59 37.23 10.32
C LYS A 224 -25.84 38.05 10.71
N ASP A 225 -26.37 38.87 9.80
CA ASP A 225 -27.60 39.63 10.02
C ASP A 225 -28.80 38.92 9.42
N ARG A 226 -29.61 38.29 10.28
CA ARG A 226 -30.69 37.37 9.93
C ARG A 226 -32.09 37.86 10.26
N LYS A 227 -32.29 39.19 10.34
CA LYS A 227 -33.60 39.79 10.72
C LYS A 227 -34.76 39.33 9.85
N ASN A 228 -34.53 38.91 8.62
CA ASN A 228 -35.56 38.53 7.64
C ASN A 228 -35.74 37.02 7.50
N TYR A 229 -35.09 36.20 8.34
CA TYR A 229 -35.24 34.74 8.28
C TYR A 229 -36.39 34.28 9.18
N PRO A 230 -37.11 33.20 8.81
CA PRO A 230 -38.15 32.59 9.64
C PRO A 230 -37.57 32.03 10.94
N ASP A 231 -38.40 32.01 12.01
CA ASP A 231 -38.01 31.60 13.35
C ASP A 231 -37.30 30.24 13.42
N TYR A 232 -37.75 29.26 12.57
CA TYR A 232 -37.16 27.94 12.54
C TYR A 232 -35.74 27.95 11.99
N LEU A 233 -35.33 28.89 11.15
CA LEU A 233 -33.95 29.09 10.70
C LEU A 233 -33.12 29.94 11.67
N LEU A 234 -33.77 30.84 12.43
CA LEU A 234 -33.11 31.61 13.47
C LEU A 234 -32.68 30.78 14.67
N ALA A 235 -33.26 29.57 14.81
CA ALA A 235 -32.87 28.59 15.84
C ALA A 235 -31.44 28.06 15.66
N PHE A 236 -30.88 28.16 14.46
CA PHE A 236 -29.52 27.75 14.17
C PHE A 236 -28.53 28.89 14.40
N PRO A 237 -27.32 28.66 14.92
CA PRO A 237 -26.32 29.71 15.12
C PRO A 237 -25.70 30.19 13.80
N TYR A 238 -25.07 31.36 13.82
CA TYR A 238 -24.16 31.79 12.75
C TYR A 238 -22.85 31.01 12.86
N VAL A 239 -22.50 30.24 11.83
CA VAL A 239 -21.32 29.35 11.86
C VAL A 239 -20.06 30.09 11.40
N ASN A 240 -20.13 30.85 10.32
CA ASN A 240 -19.00 31.45 9.61
C ASN A 240 -17.91 30.44 9.25
N GLY A 241 -17.12 30.68 8.25
CA GLY A 241 -16.02 29.82 7.85
C GLY A 241 -16.30 29.06 6.55
N GLY A 242 -15.52 29.29 5.57
CA GLY A 242 -15.46 28.78 4.18
C GLY A 242 -16.48 27.74 3.70
N LEU A 243 -16.89 26.79 4.58
CA LEU A 243 -17.77 25.68 4.23
C LEU A 243 -19.15 26.12 3.63
N PHE A 244 -19.69 27.23 4.07
CA PHE A 244 -21.00 27.75 3.62
C PHE A 244 -20.89 28.99 2.72
N ASN A 245 -19.67 29.45 2.38
CA ASN A 245 -19.44 30.71 1.65
C ASN A 245 -19.86 30.69 0.18
N ASP A 246 -19.80 29.52 -0.47
CA ASP A 246 -20.07 29.43 -1.90
C ASP A 246 -21.51 28.98 -2.16
N ASN A 247 -22.16 29.59 -3.13
CA ASN A 247 -23.50 29.21 -3.63
C ASN A 247 -23.37 27.93 -4.48
N TYR A 248 -23.13 26.80 -3.83
CA TYR A 248 -23.13 25.52 -4.53
C TYR A 248 -24.55 24.97 -4.69
N PHE A 249 -24.74 24.30 -5.80
CA PHE A 249 -25.95 23.58 -6.10
C PHE A 249 -26.27 22.54 -5.02
N VAL A 250 -27.50 22.57 -4.51
CA VAL A 250 -28.04 21.52 -3.64
C VAL A 250 -28.77 20.51 -4.53
N PRO A 251 -28.47 19.20 -4.40
CA PRO A 251 -29.09 18.18 -5.28
C PRO A 251 -30.58 18.03 -5.05
N LYS A 252 -31.28 17.47 -6.04
CA LYS A 252 -32.68 17.07 -5.91
C LYS A 252 -32.81 15.78 -5.11
N PHE A 253 -33.88 15.66 -4.35
CA PHE A 253 -34.13 14.54 -3.45
C PHE A 253 -35.41 13.78 -3.83
N SER A 254 -35.47 12.51 -3.46
CA SER A 254 -36.63 11.67 -3.46
C SER A 254 -37.11 11.41 -2.03
N ALA A 255 -38.32 10.86 -1.85
CA ALA A 255 -38.79 10.39 -0.55
C ALA A 255 -37.78 9.47 0.15
N LYS A 256 -37.08 8.63 -0.63
CA LYS A 256 -36.09 7.69 -0.12
C LYS A 256 -34.82 8.41 0.34
N SER A 257 -34.25 9.33 -0.44
CA SER A 257 -33.07 10.07 -0.04
C SER A 257 -33.33 11.00 1.16
N ARG A 258 -34.52 11.63 1.22
CA ARG A 258 -34.95 12.41 2.40
C ARG A 258 -34.98 11.54 3.65
N LYS A 259 -35.63 10.38 3.59
CA LYS A 259 -35.66 9.45 4.73
C LYS A 259 -34.25 9.00 5.16
N MET A 260 -33.38 8.69 4.20
CA MET A 260 -32.00 8.31 4.50
C MET A 260 -31.22 9.42 5.21
N ILE A 261 -31.47 10.69 4.91
CA ILE A 261 -30.85 11.83 5.59
C ILE A 261 -31.35 11.89 7.03
N ILE A 262 -32.66 11.77 7.28
CA ILE A 262 -33.26 11.74 8.62
C ILE A 262 -32.69 10.54 9.41
N ASP A 263 -32.76 9.32 8.84
CA ASP A 263 -32.21 8.11 9.49
C ASP A 263 -30.72 8.27 9.81
N CYS A 264 -29.96 9.02 9.02
CA CYS A 264 -28.55 9.28 9.26
C CYS A 264 -28.33 10.22 10.46
N GLY A 265 -29.22 11.23 10.67
CA GLY A 265 -29.21 12.10 11.83
C GLY A 265 -29.52 11.39 13.15
N GLU A 266 -30.18 10.22 13.11
CA GLU A 266 -30.41 9.40 14.32
C GLU A 266 -29.16 8.67 14.86
N LEU A 267 -28.00 8.80 14.20
CA LEU A 267 -26.74 8.29 14.74
C LEU A 267 -26.18 9.26 15.77
N ASP A 268 -25.48 8.74 16.76
CA ASP A 268 -24.68 9.55 17.68
C ASP A 268 -23.38 10.01 17.00
N TRP A 269 -23.40 11.20 16.42
CA TRP A 269 -22.27 11.81 15.72
C TRP A 269 -21.20 12.35 16.68
N SER A 270 -21.53 12.52 17.98
CA SER A 270 -20.55 12.91 19.00
C SER A 270 -19.48 11.85 19.23
N ALA A 271 -19.86 10.57 19.06
CA ALA A 271 -18.98 9.43 19.21
C ALA A 271 -18.13 9.12 17.95
N ILE A 272 -18.36 9.82 16.83
CA ILE A 272 -17.68 9.57 15.54
C ILE A 272 -16.39 10.38 15.48
N ASN A 273 -15.31 9.72 15.02
CA ASN A 273 -14.01 10.37 14.89
C ASN A 273 -13.94 11.26 13.64
N PRO A 274 -13.48 12.52 13.74
CA PRO A 274 -13.32 13.41 12.60
C PRO A 274 -12.33 12.94 11.54
N ASP A 275 -11.36 12.12 11.90
CA ASP A 275 -10.38 11.53 10.97
C ASP A 275 -11.03 10.59 9.94
N ILE A 276 -12.22 10.05 10.23
CA ILE A 276 -12.93 9.19 9.30
C ILE A 276 -13.67 9.97 8.20
N PHE A 277 -13.96 11.25 8.39
CA PHE A 277 -14.68 12.06 7.39
C PHE A 277 -13.97 12.08 6.04
N GLY A 278 -12.66 12.22 6.04
CA GLY A 278 -11.86 12.12 4.82
C GLY A 278 -11.97 10.77 4.14
N SER A 279 -11.94 9.68 4.89
CA SER A 279 -12.08 8.33 4.36
C SER A 279 -13.49 8.05 3.85
N MET A 280 -14.52 8.55 4.53
CA MET A 280 -15.92 8.43 4.10
C MET A 280 -16.14 9.11 2.76
N ILE A 281 -15.67 10.34 2.61
CA ILE A 281 -15.80 11.11 1.39
C ILE A 281 -14.96 10.51 0.26
N GLN A 282 -13.72 10.10 0.52
CA GLN A 282 -12.88 9.41 -0.46
C GLN A 282 -13.46 8.04 -0.88
N ALA A 283 -14.11 7.32 0.04
CA ALA A 283 -14.76 6.05 -0.29
C ALA A 283 -15.92 6.24 -1.27
N VAL A 284 -16.54 7.41 -1.24
CA VAL A 284 -17.69 7.78 -2.02
C VAL A 284 -17.31 8.31 -3.41
N VAL A 285 -16.27 9.16 -3.49
CA VAL A 285 -16.04 10.07 -4.63
C VAL A 285 -15.30 9.47 -5.83
N HIS A 286 -14.40 8.51 -5.69
CA HIS A 286 -13.56 8.07 -6.81
C HIS A 286 -13.24 6.57 -6.81
N ARG A 287 -14.14 5.74 -7.35
CA ARG A 287 -13.81 4.31 -7.59
C ARG A 287 -12.68 4.13 -8.61
N ASP A 288 -12.59 4.97 -9.64
CA ASP A 288 -11.68 4.77 -10.78
C ASP A 288 -10.36 5.56 -10.72
N LYS A 289 -10.27 6.62 -9.90
CA LYS A 289 -9.08 7.50 -9.80
C LYS A 289 -8.20 7.30 -8.56
N ARG A 290 -8.60 6.45 -7.62
CA ARG A 290 -7.89 6.23 -6.34
C ARG A 290 -6.44 5.78 -6.49
N SER A 291 -6.15 4.94 -7.47
CA SER A 291 -4.82 4.38 -7.68
C SER A 291 -3.83 5.36 -8.33
N SER A 292 -4.33 6.32 -9.11
CA SER A 292 -3.48 7.26 -9.86
C SER A 292 -3.08 8.49 -9.04
N MET A 293 -3.84 8.88 -8.01
CA MET A 293 -3.57 10.08 -7.20
C MET A 293 -2.94 9.80 -5.83
N GLY A 294 -2.63 8.54 -5.50
CA GLY A 294 -1.99 8.20 -4.22
C GLY A 294 -2.85 8.46 -2.98
N MET A 295 -4.15 8.67 -3.15
CA MET A 295 -5.09 8.94 -2.07
C MET A 295 -5.42 7.66 -1.31
N HIS A 296 -4.70 7.38 -0.24
CA HIS A 296 -4.92 6.24 0.63
C HIS A 296 -5.19 6.71 2.05
N TYR A 297 -6.35 6.35 2.58
CA TYR A 297 -6.64 6.53 4.02
C TYR A 297 -5.57 5.83 4.86
N THR A 298 -5.04 6.56 5.83
CA THR A 298 -4.02 6.06 6.75
C THR A 298 -4.65 5.81 8.11
N SER A 299 -4.67 4.56 8.57
CA SER A 299 -5.25 4.19 9.87
C SER A 299 -4.47 4.78 11.05
N VAL A 300 -5.16 5.05 12.16
CA VAL A 300 -4.55 5.62 13.39
C VAL A 300 -3.31 4.84 13.85
N PRO A 301 -3.29 3.50 13.93
CA PRO A 301 -2.08 2.76 14.33
C PRO A 301 -0.88 3.00 13.40
N ASN A 302 -1.12 3.26 12.13
CA ASN A 302 -0.05 3.56 11.18
C ASN A 302 0.42 5.02 11.29
N ILE A 303 -0.47 5.96 11.55
CA ILE A 303 -0.14 7.36 11.86
C ILE A 303 0.73 7.44 13.10
N MET A 304 0.40 6.68 14.15
CA MET A 304 1.17 6.63 15.40
C MET A 304 2.60 6.11 15.22
N LYS A 305 2.87 5.25 14.21
CA LYS A 305 4.25 4.86 13.87
C LYS A 305 5.12 6.03 13.41
N VAL A 306 4.51 7.13 12.98
CA VAL A 306 5.22 8.36 12.64
C VAL A 306 5.25 9.31 13.82
N ILE A 307 4.11 9.61 14.44
CA ILE A 307 3.95 10.61 15.49
C ILE A 307 4.71 10.25 16.76
N GLU A 308 4.59 9.00 17.21
CA GLU A 308 5.26 8.57 18.45
C GLU A 308 6.77 8.76 18.41
N PRO A 309 7.53 8.21 17.46
CA PRO A 309 8.98 8.39 17.47
C PRO A 309 9.42 9.77 17.01
N LEU A 310 8.56 10.55 16.32
CA LEU A 310 8.93 11.87 15.82
C LEU A 310 8.98 12.91 16.95
N PHE A 311 7.98 12.94 17.84
CA PHE A 311 7.90 13.90 18.95
C PHE A 311 7.13 13.41 20.19
N LEU A 312 6.07 12.62 20.04
CA LEU A 312 5.15 12.32 21.13
C LEU A 312 5.80 11.51 22.25
N SER A 313 6.63 10.53 21.90
CA SER A 313 7.36 9.72 22.90
C SER A 313 8.33 10.56 23.72
N GLU A 314 8.98 11.57 23.12
CA GLU A 314 9.86 12.50 23.79
C GLU A 314 9.12 13.36 24.80
N LEU A 315 7.97 13.95 24.38
CA LEU A 315 7.13 14.76 25.27
C LEU A 315 6.54 13.95 26.44
N LYS A 316 6.08 12.70 26.17
CA LYS A 316 5.58 11.80 27.23
C LYS A 316 6.70 11.38 28.19
N ALA A 317 7.91 11.16 27.70
CA ALA A 317 9.05 10.87 28.56
C ALA A 317 9.44 12.06 29.43
N GLU A 318 9.37 13.28 28.89
CA GLU A 318 9.61 14.52 29.65
C GLU A 318 8.55 14.73 30.72
N PHE A 319 7.27 14.49 30.40
CA PHE A 319 6.16 14.50 31.38
C PHE A 319 6.40 13.53 32.52
N ASN A 320 6.68 12.27 32.22
CA ASN A 320 6.92 11.23 33.22
C ASN A 320 8.15 11.51 34.09
N LYS A 321 9.22 12.06 33.50
CA LYS A 321 10.43 12.43 34.23
C LYS A 321 10.18 13.56 35.23
N ASN A 322 9.28 14.48 34.94
CA ASN A 322 9.03 15.69 35.70
C ASN A 322 7.65 15.66 36.40
N PHE A 323 7.08 14.47 36.59
CA PHE A 323 5.69 14.23 36.99
C PHE A 323 5.28 15.02 38.26
N ASP A 324 6.19 15.23 39.22
CA ASP A 324 5.94 15.94 40.48
C ASP A 324 6.51 17.36 40.54
N ASP A 325 7.07 17.88 39.42
CA ASP A 325 7.70 19.19 39.36
C ASP A 325 6.81 20.22 38.63
N TYR A 326 6.08 21.02 39.40
CA TYR A 326 5.19 22.06 38.89
C TYR A 326 5.85 23.02 37.87
N LYS A 327 7.10 23.46 38.13
CA LYS A 327 7.79 24.38 37.22
C LYS A 327 8.13 23.75 35.91
N LYS A 328 8.63 22.53 35.91
CA LYS A 328 8.99 21.79 34.71
C LYS A 328 7.78 21.37 33.91
N LEU A 329 6.65 21.01 34.56
CA LEU A 329 5.37 20.75 33.88
C LEU A 329 4.86 21.99 33.13
N ASN A 330 4.96 23.19 33.73
CA ASN A 330 4.62 24.42 33.04
C ASN A 330 5.58 24.76 31.89
N GLN A 331 6.88 24.43 32.03
CA GLN A 331 7.84 24.57 30.93
C GLN A 331 7.50 23.61 29.77
N LEU A 332 7.09 22.38 30.05
CA LEU A 332 6.64 21.43 29.03
C LEU A 332 5.38 21.94 28.32
N LEU A 333 4.39 22.50 29.05
CA LEU A 333 3.23 23.13 28.43
C LEU A 333 3.61 24.32 27.51
N ALA A 334 4.56 25.15 27.93
CA ALA A 334 5.06 26.25 27.12
C ALA A 334 5.85 25.74 25.89
N ARG A 335 6.61 24.65 26.01
CA ARG A 335 7.22 23.97 24.88
C ARG A 335 6.16 23.48 23.88
N MET A 336 5.10 22.79 24.37
CA MET A 336 4.02 22.30 23.52
C MET A 336 3.24 23.43 22.81
N GLU A 337 3.07 24.59 23.43
CA GLU A 337 2.49 25.79 22.82
C GLU A 337 3.33 26.32 21.64
N ASN A 338 4.65 26.07 21.66
CA ASN A 338 5.60 26.53 20.65
C ASN A 338 5.90 25.48 19.56
N LEU A 339 5.14 24.39 19.49
CA LEU A 339 5.27 23.41 18.41
C LEU A 339 4.56 23.88 17.14
N LYS A 340 5.13 23.56 15.98
CA LYS A 340 4.48 23.61 14.67
C LYS A 340 4.46 22.23 14.06
N ILE A 341 3.29 21.79 13.65
CA ILE A 341 3.07 20.50 13.00
C ILE A 341 2.72 20.76 11.54
N PHE A 342 3.46 20.16 10.61
CA PHE A 342 3.33 20.42 9.19
C PHE A 342 3.21 19.13 8.38
N ASP A 343 2.15 19.03 7.59
CA ASP A 343 1.94 17.91 6.64
C ASP A 343 1.90 18.46 5.20
N PRO A 344 2.97 18.26 4.40
CA PRO A 344 3.04 18.76 3.03
C PRO A 344 2.30 17.89 1.99
N ALA A 345 1.46 16.95 2.41
CA ALA A 345 0.56 16.14 1.59
C ALA A 345 -0.60 15.66 2.45
N CYS A 346 -1.32 16.62 3.06
CA CYS A 346 -2.18 16.33 4.21
C CYS A 346 -3.48 15.58 3.86
N GLY A 347 -3.86 15.51 2.57
CA GLY A 347 -5.13 14.92 2.20
C GLY A 347 -6.28 15.57 2.96
N SER A 348 -7.12 14.75 3.58
CA SER A 348 -8.20 15.17 4.49
C SER A 348 -7.73 15.56 5.90
N GLY A 349 -6.42 15.65 6.15
CA GLY A 349 -5.87 16.13 7.42
C GLY A 349 -5.63 15.06 8.49
N ASN A 350 -5.72 13.78 8.18
CA ASN A 350 -5.69 12.71 9.19
C ASN A 350 -4.45 12.75 10.11
N PHE A 351 -3.25 12.97 9.56
CA PHE A 351 -2.04 13.09 10.37
C PHE A 351 -2.10 14.30 11.32
N LEU A 352 -2.60 15.44 10.83
CA LEU A 352 -2.74 16.67 11.61
C LEU A 352 -3.79 16.49 12.71
N ILE A 353 -4.92 15.85 12.42
CA ILE A 353 -6.01 15.58 13.37
C ILE A 353 -5.52 14.70 14.53
N ILE A 354 -4.84 13.60 14.21
CA ILE A 354 -4.34 12.67 15.24
C ILE A 354 -3.23 13.34 16.05
N ALA A 355 -2.32 14.09 15.42
CA ALA A 355 -1.31 14.86 16.14
C ALA A 355 -1.94 15.89 17.08
N PHE A 356 -2.98 16.59 16.63
CA PHE A 356 -3.74 17.56 17.46
C PHE A 356 -4.37 16.85 18.66
N LYS A 357 -5.12 15.76 18.43
CA LYS A 357 -5.79 15.00 19.50
C LYS A 357 -4.79 14.46 20.53
N GLU A 358 -3.67 13.90 20.10
CA GLU A 358 -2.66 13.35 21.02
C GLU A 358 -1.95 14.45 21.84
N LEU A 359 -1.67 15.60 21.24
CA LEU A 359 -1.13 16.77 21.97
C LEU A 359 -2.14 17.30 22.99
N LYS A 360 -3.43 17.39 22.63
CA LYS A 360 -4.50 17.80 23.55
C LYS A 360 -4.68 16.82 24.71
N LYS A 361 -4.64 15.52 24.46
CA LYS A 361 -4.70 14.51 25.53
C LYS A 361 -3.54 14.67 26.51
N LEU A 362 -2.32 14.83 25.99
CA LEU A 362 -1.15 15.05 26.85
C LEU A 362 -1.25 16.37 27.62
N GLU A 363 -1.76 17.44 27.02
CA GLU A 363 -2.04 18.72 27.70
C GLU A 363 -3.00 18.52 28.88
N ILE A 364 -4.11 17.80 28.68
CA ILE A 364 -5.09 17.48 29.73
C ILE A 364 -4.44 16.66 30.86
N GLU A 365 -3.63 15.65 30.53
CA GLU A 365 -2.91 14.84 31.52
C GLU A 365 -1.96 15.70 32.38
N ILE A 366 -1.19 16.60 31.74
CA ILE A 366 -0.26 17.50 32.44
C ILE A 366 -1.02 18.48 33.32
N LEU A 367 -2.10 19.09 32.81
CA LEU A 367 -2.92 20.04 33.59
C LEU A 367 -3.61 19.35 34.77
N ASN A 368 -4.11 18.14 34.62
CA ASN A 368 -4.64 17.34 35.71
C ASN A 368 -3.57 17.10 36.79
N ARG A 369 -2.36 16.73 36.39
CA ARG A 369 -1.27 16.55 37.37
C ARG A 369 -0.90 17.85 38.09
N ILE A 370 -0.85 18.97 37.36
CA ILE A 370 -0.62 20.30 37.98
C ILE A 370 -1.72 20.60 39.01
N LYS A 371 -2.99 20.31 38.71
CA LYS A 371 -4.13 20.50 39.63
C LYS A 371 -3.97 19.66 40.90
N GLU A 372 -3.43 18.43 40.81
CA GLU A 372 -3.22 17.56 41.98
C GLU A 372 -2.08 18.02 42.88
N ILE A 373 -1.01 18.60 42.31
CA ILE A 373 0.21 18.96 43.10
C ILE A 373 0.24 20.43 43.55
N THR A 374 -0.76 21.24 43.16
CA THR A 374 -0.83 22.64 43.58
C THR A 374 -2.17 22.99 44.23
N THR A 375 -2.11 23.78 45.31
CA THR A 375 -3.31 24.29 46.01
C THR A 375 -3.89 25.55 45.39
N ALA A 376 -3.11 26.26 44.58
CA ALA A 376 -3.50 27.49 43.90
C ALA A 376 -3.69 27.28 42.39
N PHE A 377 -4.62 26.39 41.98
CA PHE A 377 -4.92 26.13 40.60
C PHE A 377 -5.90 27.18 40.06
N ALA A 378 -5.41 28.08 39.24
CA ALA A 378 -6.29 28.96 38.47
C ALA A 378 -6.96 28.17 37.34
N PHE A 379 -8.16 28.60 36.88
CA PHE A 379 -8.83 27.96 35.75
C PHE A 379 -7.87 27.76 34.57
N PRO A 380 -7.65 26.52 34.11
CA PRO A 380 -6.69 26.28 33.05
C PRO A 380 -7.26 26.72 31.69
N PHE A 381 -6.38 27.29 30.87
CA PHE A 381 -6.68 27.55 29.45
C PHE A 381 -5.88 26.59 28.62
N SER A 382 -6.51 26.04 27.60
CA SER A 382 -5.79 25.22 26.63
C SER A 382 -4.81 26.08 25.82
N ARG A 383 -3.57 25.58 25.68
CA ARG A 383 -2.48 26.24 24.96
C ARG A 383 -2.32 25.69 23.53
N ILE A 384 -2.81 24.47 23.27
CA ILE A 384 -2.74 23.86 21.94
C ILE A 384 -3.85 24.41 21.06
N LYS A 385 -3.49 25.04 19.94
CA LYS A 385 -4.39 25.74 19.00
C LYS A 385 -4.21 25.20 17.58
N LEU A 386 -5.25 25.32 16.76
CA LEU A 386 -5.19 24.93 15.33
C LEU A 386 -4.18 25.76 14.53
N SER A 387 -3.86 26.98 14.98
CA SER A 387 -2.84 27.84 14.34
C SER A 387 -1.42 27.26 14.35
N GLN A 388 -1.17 26.19 15.13
CA GLN A 388 0.09 25.43 15.14
C GLN A 388 0.17 24.38 14.04
N PHE A 389 -0.95 24.11 13.32
CA PHE A 389 -1.08 23.04 12.35
C PHE A 389 -1.12 23.58 10.92
N TYR A 390 -0.21 23.10 10.10
CA TYR A 390 0.04 23.53 8.72
C TYR A 390 -0.11 22.37 7.76
N GLY A 391 -0.66 22.62 6.58
CA GLY A 391 -0.79 21.59 5.55
C GLY A 391 -0.67 22.14 4.14
N ILE A 392 -0.27 21.29 3.21
CA ILE A 392 -0.38 21.53 1.78
C ILE A 392 -1.13 20.33 1.18
N GLU A 393 -2.12 20.60 0.36
CA GLU A 393 -2.86 19.57 -0.36
C GLU A 393 -3.16 20.04 -1.79
N LEU A 394 -3.06 19.15 -2.76
CA LEU A 394 -3.26 19.44 -4.16
C LEU A 394 -4.75 19.60 -4.51
N ASP A 395 -5.59 18.76 -3.92
CA ASP A 395 -7.03 18.75 -4.16
C ASP A 395 -7.75 19.78 -3.30
N ASN A 396 -8.44 20.72 -3.93
CA ASN A 396 -9.14 21.81 -3.23
C ASN A 396 -10.21 21.28 -2.26
N PHE A 397 -10.92 20.22 -2.66
CA PHE A 397 -11.95 19.63 -1.81
C PHE A 397 -11.34 18.94 -0.58
N ALA A 398 -10.23 18.21 -0.74
CA ALA A 398 -9.51 17.64 0.39
C ALA A 398 -8.99 18.72 1.35
N CYS A 399 -8.58 19.90 0.84
CA CYS A 399 -8.24 21.06 1.67
C CYS A 399 -9.40 21.50 2.57
N GLU A 400 -10.60 21.62 2.00
CA GLU A 400 -11.80 22.02 2.76
C GLU A 400 -12.19 20.97 3.81
N VAL A 401 -12.12 19.67 3.44
CA VAL A 401 -12.34 18.56 4.37
C VAL A 401 -11.32 18.58 5.51
N ALA A 402 -10.05 18.84 5.22
CA ALA A 402 -9.01 18.91 6.23
C ALA A 402 -9.25 20.05 7.24
N ARG A 403 -9.65 21.23 6.75
CA ARG A 403 -10.02 22.38 7.62
C ARG A 403 -11.22 22.06 8.51
N LEU A 404 -12.27 21.49 7.92
CA LEU A 404 -13.47 21.08 8.66
C LEU A 404 -13.11 20.02 9.72
N SER A 405 -12.41 18.98 9.34
CA SER A 405 -12.09 17.86 10.24
C SER A 405 -11.18 18.30 11.41
N LEU A 406 -10.22 19.20 11.16
CA LEU A 406 -9.41 19.81 12.22
C LEU A 406 -10.26 20.61 13.19
N TRP A 407 -11.22 21.40 12.69
CA TRP A 407 -12.12 22.15 13.53
C TRP A 407 -13.05 21.25 14.35
N LEU A 408 -13.60 20.20 13.77
CA LEU A 408 -14.41 19.20 14.48
C LEU A 408 -13.58 18.49 15.58
N ALA A 409 -12.31 18.18 15.30
CA ALA A 409 -11.42 17.62 16.30
C ALA A 409 -11.14 18.61 17.46
N GLU A 410 -10.96 19.90 17.16
CA GLU A 410 -10.82 20.94 18.18
C GLU A 410 -12.08 21.04 19.04
N HIS A 411 -13.25 21.03 18.42
CA HIS A 411 -14.51 21.06 19.16
C HIS A 411 -14.66 19.87 20.10
N GLN A 412 -14.44 18.62 19.61
CA GLN A 412 -14.47 17.43 20.46
C GLN A 412 -13.49 17.52 21.63
N MET A 413 -12.27 17.98 21.39
CA MET A 413 -11.27 18.09 22.44
C MET A 413 -11.58 19.22 23.42
N ASN A 414 -12.26 20.31 22.99
CA ASN A 414 -12.74 21.37 23.87
C ASN A 414 -13.90 20.90 24.75
N VAL A 415 -14.81 20.06 24.23
CA VAL A 415 -15.86 19.42 25.04
C VAL A 415 -15.22 18.54 26.11
N ASN A 416 -14.28 17.68 25.73
CA ASN A 416 -13.53 16.85 26.70
C ASN A 416 -12.79 17.69 27.75
N PHE A 417 -12.19 18.81 27.36
CA PHE A 417 -11.53 19.73 28.27
C PHE A 417 -12.51 20.36 29.24
N MET A 418 -13.71 20.75 28.76
CA MET A 418 -14.80 21.29 29.61
C MET A 418 -15.29 20.26 30.62
N GLU A 419 -15.46 19.01 30.22
CA GLU A 419 -15.87 17.92 31.12
C GLU A 419 -14.87 17.71 32.27
N VAL A 420 -13.57 17.84 31.99
CA VAL A 420 -12.50 17.62 32.98
C VAL A 420 -12.29 18.83 33.91
N PHE A 421 -12.39 20.06 33.37
CA PHE A 421 -12.01 21.27 34.12
C PHE A 421 -13.17 22.21 34.40
N GLY A 422 -14.36 21.97 33.89
CA GLY A 422 -15.55 22.82 34.10
C GLY A 422 -15.51 24.16 33.35
N ALA A 423 -14.47 24.41 32.56
CA ALA A 423 -14.32 25.61 31.74
C ALA A 423 -13.70 25.27 30.38
N GLY A 424 -14.11 25.92 29.31
CA GLY A 424 -13.63 25.69 27.97
C GLY A 424 -13.69 26.93 27.09
N ASN A 425 -12.97 26.92 25.97
CA ASN A 425 -13.01 27.97 24.98
C ASN A 425 -14.29 27.85 24.13
N PRO A 426 -15.00 28.95 23.87
CA PRO A 426 -16.15 28.95 22.98
C PRO A 426 -15.71 28.56 21.55
N THR A 427 -16.43 27.65 20.95
CA THR A 427 -16.10 27.05 19.64
C THR A 427 -16.64 27.84 18.45
N LEU A 428 -17.51 28.79 18.65
CA LEU A 428 -18.11 29.61 17.59
C LEU A 428 -17.82 31.12 17.77
N PRO A 429 -17.67 31.84 16.67
CA PRO A 429 -17.64 31.48 15.26
C PRO A 429 -16.32 30.83 14.86
N LEU A 430 -16.30 30.05 13.76
CA LEU A 430 -15.09 29.38 13.21
C LEU A 430 -14.02 30.41 12.82
N LYS A 431 -13.23 30.87 13.78
CA LYS A 431 -12.25 31.96 13.59
C LYS A 431 -10.85 31.45 13.22
N GLU A 432 -10.44 30.32 13.76
CA GLU A 432 -9.12 29.76 13.53
C GLU A 432 -9.28 28.38 12.91
N THR A 433 -8.92 28.24 11.64
CA THR A 433 -8.73 26.96 10.96
C THR A 433 -7.25 26.65 10.90
N GLY A 434 -6.88 25.37 10.82
CA GLY A 434 -5.52 24.99 10.48
C GLY A 434 -5.08 25.68 9.17
N LYS A 435 -3.81 26.04 9.06
CA LYS A 435 -3.25 26.76 7.91
C LYS A 435 -3.02 25.79 6.74
N ILE A 436 -4.10 25.41 6.07
CA ILE A 436 -4.05 24.49 4.92
C ILE A 436 -4.01 25.30 3.64
N ILE A 437 -2.97 25.08 2.82
CA ILE A 437 -2.77 25.72 1.52
C ILE A 437 -3.13 24.71 0.42
N CYS A 438 -3.99 25.14 -0.51
CA CYS A 438 -4.30 24.34 -1.68
C CYS A 438 -3.23 24.56 -2.77
N GLY A 439 -2.55 23.50 -3.18
CA GLY A 439 -1.59 23.54 -4.27
C GLY A 439 -0.57 22.42 -4.26
N ASN A 440 0.31 22.40 -5.25
CA ASN A 440 1.31 21.35 -5.40
C ASN A 440 2.51 21.58 -4.47
N ALA A 441 2.70 20.70 -3.49
CA ALA A 441 3.78 20.76 -2.50
C ALA A 441 5.19 20.68 -3.13
N THR A 442 5.35 20.10 -4.32
CA THR A 442 6.63 20.09 -5.02
C THR A 442 7.02 21.48 -5.54
N ARG A 443 6.03 22.36 -5.80
CA ARG A 443 6.21 23.71 -6.39
C ARG A 443 6.13 24.82 -5.34
N ILE A 444 5.25 24.67 -4.33
CA ILE A 444 5.10 25.66 -3.26
C ILE A 444 6.37 25.72 -2.41
N ASN A 445 6.80 26.92 -2.03
CA ASN A 445 7.85 27.08 -1.02
C ASN A 445 7.30 26.69 0.35
N TRP A 446 7.91 25.71 1.02
CA TRP A 446 7.44 25.24 2.32
C TRP A 446 7.61 26.28 3.44
N GLU A 447 8.53 27.23 3.31
CA GLU A 447 8.68 28.32 4.28
C GLU A 447 7.53 29.34 4.19
N GLU A 448 6.85 29.44 3.05
CA GLU A 448 5.62 30.23 2.92
C GLU A 448 4.42 29.50 3.54
N ALA A 449 4.39 28.17 3.40
CA ALA A 449 3.32 27.35 3.96
C ALA A 449 3.44 27.23 5.49
N CYS A 450 4.62 26.93 5.99
CA CYS A 450 4.95 26.83 7.41
C CYS A 450 6.21 27.66 7.67
N PRO A 451 6.09 28.94 8.04
CA PRO A 451 7.24 29.80 8.28
C PRO A 451 8.14 29.29 9.40
N LYS A 452 9.45 29.34 9.17
CA LYS A 452 10.45 29.07 10.20
C LYS A 452 10.45 30.14 11.27
N ASP A 453 10.72 29.75 12.50
CA ASP A 453 10.74 30.62 13.68
C ASP A 453 11.75 30.00 14.67
N GLU A 454 12.78 30.74 15.01
CA GLU A 454 13.90 30.22 15.83
C GLU A 454 13.48 29.78 17.23
N GLU A 455 12.37 30.34 17.75
CA GLU A 455 11.82 29.99 19.06
C GLU A 455 10.93 28.74 19.04
N LYS A 456 10.67 28.17 17.85
CA LYS A 456 9.71 27.08 17.68
C LYS A 456 10.34 25.80 17.18
N GLU A 457 9.78 24.68 17.62
CA GLU A 457 10.11 23.36 17.12
C GLU A 457 9.15 22.99 15.97
N ILE A 458 9.67 22.49 14.82
CA ILE A 458 8.85 22.10 13.67
C ILE A 458 8.94 20.59 13.46
N TYR A 459 7.80 19.96 13.43
CA TYR A 459 7.66 18.55 13.10
C TYR A 459 6.90 18.35 11.80
N ILE A 460 7.59 17.85 10.77
CA ILE A 460 7.01 17.56 9.47
C ILE A 460 6.64 16.08 9.46
N LEU A 461 5.42 15.77 9.06
CA LEU A 461 4.89 14.41 9.05
C LEU A 461 3.99 14.20 7.85
N GLY A 462 3.67 12.95 7.52
CA GLY A 462 2.70 12.67 6.48
C GLY A 462 2.95 11.35 5.73
N ASN A 463 2.04 11.10 4.79
CA ASN A 463 2.12 10.01 3.84
C ASN A 463 2.08 10.57 2.41
N PRO A 464 3.18 11.19 1.93
CA PRO A 464 3.23 11.80 0.61
C PRO A 464 3.00 10.78 -0.52
N PRO A 465 2.57 11.21 -1.71
CA PRO A 465 2.32 10.32 -2.82
C PRO A 465 3.61 9.65 -3.30
N TYR A 466 3.57 8.32 -3.43
CA TYR A 466 4.64 7.52 -4.02
C TYR A 466 4.17 6.92 -5.34
N LEU A 467 4.97 7.16 -6.39
CA LEU A 467 4.68 6.68 -7.74
C LEU A 467 5.99 6.34 -8.46
N GLY A 468 6.23 5.05 -8.67
CA GLY A 468 7.42 4.59 -9.37
C GLY A 468 7.51 5.14 -10.80
N ALA A 469 8.71 5.41 -11.29
CA ALA A 469 8.98 6.11 -12.56
C ALA A 469 8.19 5.59 -13.78
N ARG A 470 7.86 4.29 -13.80
CA ARG A 470 7.09 3.69 -14.91
C ARG A 470 5.65 4.19 -14.99
N TYR A 471 5.05 4.54 -13.83
CA TYR A 471 3.64 4.94 -13.70
C TYR A 471 3.45 6.45 -13.63
N GLN A 472 4.54 7.22 -13.69
CA GLN A 472 4.51 8.68 -13.65
C GLN A 472 3.94 9.25 -14.93
N GLU A 473 2.98 10.14 -14.81
CA GLU A 473 2.42 10.96 -15.86
C GLU A 473 3.36 12.13 -16.20
N PRO A 474 3.17 12.83 -17.33
CA PRO A 474 4.06 13.92 -17.76
C PRO A 474 4.25 15.02 -16.71
N PHE A 475 3.21 15.37 -15.95
CA PHE A 475 3.32 16.41 -14.92
C PHE A 475 4.17 15.98 -13.72
N HIS A 476 4.09 14.68 -13.29
CA HIS A 476 4.97 14.15 -12.24
C HIS A 476 6.45 14.19 -12.65
N ARG A 477 6.72 13.83 -13.91
CA ARG A 477 8.09 13.86 -14.45
C ARG A 477 8.63 15.28 -14.53
N LYS A 478 7.76 16.25 -14.87
CA LYS A 478 8.12 17.66 -14.86
C LYS A 478 8.43 18.17 -13.46
N ASP A 479 7.64 17.84 -12.48
CA ASP A 479 7.88 18.20 -11.07
C ASP A 479 9.22 17.65 -10.56
N ILE A 480 9.53 16.38 -10.88
CA ILE A 480 10.82 15.76 -10.57
C ILE A 480 11.96 16.49 -11.28
N GLU A 481 11.80 16.81 -12.58
CA GLU A 481 12.81 17.51 -13.36
C GLU A 481 13.06 18.91 -12.82
N ASP A 482 12.04 19.70 -12.58
CA ASP A 482 12.14 21.07 -12.07
C ASP A 482 12.83 21.12 -10.70
N LEU A 483 12.56 20.13 -9.84
CA LEU A 483 13.11 20.10 -8.49
C LEU A 483 14.50 19.47 -8.40
N LEU A 484 14.76 18.37 -9.12
CA LEU A 484 15.93 17.50 -8.93
C LEU A 484 16.96 17.57 -10.05
N ASN A 485 16.61 18.15 -11.22
CA ASN A 485 17.56 18.33 -12.32
C ASN A 485 18.78 19.14 -11.84
N LYS A 486 19.99 18.75 -12.28
CA LYS A 486 21.28 19.29 -11.85
C LYS A 486 21.66 19.07 -10.36
N LYS A 487 20.76 18.52 -9.55
CA LYS A 487 20.98 18.26 -8.11
C LYS A 487 21.16 16.77 -7.82
N ILE A 488 20.46 15.91 -8.54
CA ILE A 488 20.52 14.46 -8.38
C ILE A 488 20.77 13.77 -9.72
N ILE A 489 21.85 13.01 -9.78
CA ILE A 489 22.18 12.20 -10.97
C ILE A 489 21.19 11.03 -11.05
N GLY A 490 20.60 10.79 -12.24
CA GLY A 490 19.65 9.72 -12.45
C GLY A 490 18.23 10.00 -11.96
N TYR A 491 17.87 11.27 -11.72
CA TYR A 491 16.57 11.69 -11.19
C TYR A 491 15.35 11.12 -11.96
N LYS A 492 15.48 10.85 -13.27
CA LYS A 492 14.39 10.34 -14.13
C LYS A 492 13.89 8.95 -13.75
N THR A 493 14.66 8.19 -12.98
CA THR A 493 14.30 6.83 -12.52
C THR A 493 13.77 6.77 -11.11
N LEU A 494 13.70 7.93 -10.44
CA LEU A 494 13.30 8.00 -9.05
C LEU A 494 11.78 7.91 -8.85
N ASP A 495 11.38 7.43 -7.68
CA ASP A 495 10.00 7.49 -7.22
C ASP A 495 9.61 8.95 -6.93
N TYR A 496 8.35 9.31 -7.17
CA TYR A 496 7.85 10.69 -7.00
C TYR A 496 7.99 11.20 -5.56
N ILE A 497 7.89 10.33 -4.57
CA ILE A 497 8.08 10.67 -3.14
C ILE A 497 9.46 11.26 -2.84
N THR A 498 10.45 11.03 -3.69
CA THR A 498 11.78 11.61 -3.56
C THR A 498 11.74 13.13 -3.46
N CYS A 499 10.78 13.78 -4.12
CA CYS A 499 10.56 15.22 -4.05
C CYS A 499 10.32 15.70 -2.61
N TRP A 500 9.53 14.95 -1.82
CA TRP A 500 9.24 15.29 -0.43
C TRP A 500 10.43 15.09 0.49
N PHE A 501 11.15 13.98 0.34
CA PHE A 501 12.38 13.76 1.12
C PHE A 501 13.44 14.81 0.81
N PHE A 502 13.61 15.18 -0.45
CA PHE A 502 14.56 16.19 -0.85
C PHE A 502 14.17 17.59 -0.35
N LYS A 503 12.93 18.03 -0.54
CA LYS A 503 12.43 19.30 0.00
C LYS A 503 12.46 19.34 1.52
N GLY A 504 11.99 18.28 2.16
CA GLY A 504 11.96 18.18 3.62
C GLY A 504 13.34 18.20 4.25
N SER A 505 14.31 17.47 3.68
CA SER A 505 15.71 17.51 4.18
C SER A 505 16.33 18.91 4.07
N ASN A 506 16.05 19.63 2.97
CA ASN A 506 16.51 21.02 2.84
C ASN A 506 15.80 21.97 3.80
N TYR A 507 14.51 21.73 4.07
CA TYR A 507 13.75 22.55 5.00
C TYR A 507 14.25 22.40 6.44
N ILE A 508 14.53 21.17 6.91
CA ILE A 508 14.98 20.94 8.28
C ILE A 508 16.45 21.29 8.52
N LYS A 509 17.25 21.44 7.45
CA LYS A 509 18.68 21.69 7.54
C LYS A 509 18.99 22.91 8.39
N ASN A 510 19.88 22.74 9.37
CA ASN A 510 20.33 23.79 10.30
C ASN A 510 19.21 24.50 11.08
N PHE A 511 18.07 23.83 11.27
CA PHE A 511 16.93 24.37 11.99
C PHE A 511 16.44 23.37 13.04
N ASN A 512 15.76 23.85 14.08
CA ASN A 512 15.10 22.98 15.08
C ASN A 512 13.86 22.30 14.51
N ALA A 513 14.08 21.39 13.58
CA ALA A 513 13.03 20.68 12.89
C ALA A 513 13.40 19.22 12.64
N LYS A 514 12.40 18.34 12.68
CA LYS A 514 12.51 16.92 12.32
C LYS A 514 11.39 16.58 11.32
N LEU A 515 11.59 15.55 10.52
CA LEU A 515 10.55 15.03 9.66
C LEU A 515 10.37 13.52 9.78
N GLY A 516 9.15 13.05 9.51
CA GLY A 516 8.81 11.62 9.46
C GLY A 516 7.81 11.34 8.36
N PHE A 517 8.22 10.57 7.34
CA PHE A 517 7.37 10.21 6.22
C PHE A 517 7.18 8.71 6.07
N VAL A 518 5.96 8.35 5.63
CA VAL A 518 5.67 7.02 5.11
C VAL A 518 6.12 6.96 3.65
N SER A 519 6.75 5.88 3.23
CA SER A 519 7.20 5.66 1.86
C SER A 519 7.09 4.21 1.46
N THR A 520 7.09 3.93 0.15
CA THR A 520 7.38 2.57 -0.30
C THR A 520 8.81 2.19 0.05
N ASN A 521 9.05 0.90 0.28
CA ASN A 521 10.40 0.40 0.59
C ASN A 521 11.40 0.57 -0.57
N SER A 522 10.94 0.96 -1.77
CA SER A 522 11.78 1.22 -2.94
C SER A 522 12.83 2.31 -2.70
N ILE A 523 12.51 3.32 -1.84
CA ILE A 523 13.43 4.40 -1.51
C ILE A 523 14.69 3.92 -0.77
N CYS A 524 14.60 2.75 -0.13
CA CYS A 524 15.68 2.11 0.63
C CYS A 524 16.34 0.96 -0.13
N GLN A 525 16.16 0.88 -1.46
CA GLN A 525 16.61 -0.26 -2.26
C GLN A 525 17.20 0.17 -3.61
N GLY A 526 18.14 -0.62 -4.09
CA GLY A 526 18.67 -0.53 -5.44
C GLY A 526 19.26 0.85 -5.77
N GLU A 527 18.92 1.35 -6.95
CA GLU A 527 19.46 2.61 -7.51
C GLU A 527 19.06 3.85 -6.72
N GLN A 528 17.91 3.80 -6.06
CA GLN A 528 17.39 4.96 -5.34
C GLN A 528 18.26 5.33 -4.14
N ILE A 529 18.94 4.34 -3.53
CA ILE A 529 19.79 4.57 -2.36
C ILE A 529 20.88 5.61 -2.66
N SER A 530 21.70 5.37 -3.65
CA SER A 530 22.83 6.28 -3.95
C SER A 530 22.35 7.64 -4.45
N SER A 531 21.27 7.66 -5.26
CA SER A 531 20.76 8.88 -5.85
C SER A 531 20.09 9.82 -4.82
N ILE A 532 19.31 9.27 -3.87
CA ILE A 532 18.53 10.06 -2.90
C ILE A 532 19.34 10.34 -1.64
N TRP A 533 19.91 9.30 -1.03
CA TRP A 533 20.45 9.41 0.31
C TRP A 533 21.83 10.05 0.37
N LYS A 534 22.66 9.87 -0.68
CA LYS A 534 23.99 10.50 -0.71
C LYS A 534 23.91 12.02 -0.60
N PRO A 535 23.10 12.75 -1.40
CA PRO A 535 22.94 14.20 -1.25
C PRO A 535 22.25 14.63 0.04
N ILE A 536 21.32 13.83 0.60
CA ILE A 536 20.66 14.14 1.87
C ILE A 536 21.68 14.05 3.02
N PHE A 537 22.45 12.98 3.11
CA PHE A 537 23.45 12.80 4.18
C PHE A 537 24.64 13.76 4.05
N ALA A 538 24.97 14.19 2.85
CA ALA A 538 25.98 15.24 2.61
C ALA A 538 25.59 16.61 3.20
N ASN A 539 24.31 16.83 3.49
CA ASN A 539 23.78 18.03 4.13
C ASN A 539 23.74 17.95 5.67
N GLU A 540 24.50 17.05 6.30
CA GLU A 540 24.50 16.81 7.76
C GLU A 540 23.12 16.43 8.30
N ILE A 541 22.32 15.74 7.45
CA ILE A 541 21.04 15.13 7.81
C ILE A 541 21.27 13.64 8.01
N GLU A 542 20.60 13.06 9.01
CA GLU A 542 20.66 11.63 9.31
C GLU A 542 19.27 11.04 9.53
N ILE A 543 19.16 9.71 9.51
CA ILE A 543 17.95 9.01 9.90
C ILE A 543 17.93 8.88 11.43
N GLY A 544 17.01 9.59 12.10
CA GLY A 544 16.83 9.56 13.55
C GLY A 544 16.02 8.36 14.03
N PHE A 545 15.03 7.95 13.25
CA PHE A 545 14.27 6.70 13.47
C PHE A 545 13.80 6.10 12.15
N ALA A 546 13.55 4.78 12.16
CA ALA A 546 12.93 4.13 11.03
C ALA A 546 12.12 2.91 11.45
N HIS A 547 10.98 2.68 10.76
CA HIS A 547 10.33 1.38 10.73
C HIS A 547 10.75 0.63 9.47
N GLN A 548 11.34 -0.54 9.65
CA GLN A 548 11.67 -1.45 8.55
C GLN A 548 10.42 -1.87 7.79
N SER A 549 10.62 -2.46 6.62
CA SER A 549 9.52 -2.84 5.72
C SER A 549 8.41 -3.64 6.40
N PHE A 550 7.19 -3.15 6.30
CA PHE A 550 5.98 -3.83 6.78
C PHE A 550 4.85 -3.69 5.75
N LYS A 551 3.86 -4.55 5.84
CA LYS A 551 2.69 -4.48 4.95
C LYS A 551 1.75 -3.37 5.39
N TRP A 552 1.51 -2.42 4.50
CA TRP A 552 0.51 -1.39 4.69
C TRP A 552 -0.87 -1.99 4.50
N LYS A 553 -1.60 -2.14 5.58
CA LYS A 553 -2.99 -2.59 5.51
C LYS A 553 -3.88 -1.37 5.32
N ASN A 554 -4.41 -1.20 4.11
CA ASN A 554 -5.50 -0.27 3.86
C ASN A 554 -6.82 -1.00 4.03
N ASN A 555 -7.77 -0.35 4.66
CA ASN A 555 -9.13 -0.86 4.85
C ASN A 555 -9.96 -0.88 3.55
N ALA A 556 -9.39 -0.53 2.40
CA ALA A 556 -10.06 -0.54 1.10
C ALA A 556 -9.85 -1.85 0.35
N LYS A 557 -10.93 -2.29 -0.34
CA LYS A 557 -11.06 -3.52 -1.14
C LYS A 557 -9.82 -3.90 -1.97
N ALA A 558 -9.47 -5.19 -1.91
CA ALA A 558 -8.75 -5.97 -2.94
C ALA A 558 -7.38 -5.43 -3.39
N ASN A 559 -6.53 -4.92 -2.49
CA ASN A 559 -5.14 -4.64 -2.85
C ASN A 559 -4.18 -5.57 -2.14
N ALA A 560 -3.31 -6.21 -2.91
CA ALA A 560 -2.06 -6.76 -2.40
C ALA A 560 -1.37 -5.64 -1.61
N GLY A 561 -1.23 -5.81 -0.29
CA GLY A 561 -0.76 -4.76 0.59
C GLY A 561 0.60 -4.23 0.12
N VAL A 562 0.68 -2.93 -0.13
CA VAL A 562 1.93 -2.27 -0.50
C VAL A 562 2.90 -2.40 0.67
N THR A 563 4.14 -2.79 0.40
CA THR A 563 5.19 -2.83 1.42
C THR A 563 5.76 -1.43 1.59
N VAL A 564 5.64 -0.90 2.81
CA VAL A 564 6.08 0.45 3.16
C VAL A 564 7.15 0.45 4.24
N VAL A 565 7.78 1.60 4.41
CA VAL A 565 8.71 1.96 5.47
C VAL A 565 8.27 3.29 6.07
N VAL A 566 8.64 3.56 7.32
CA VAL A 566 8.57 4.90 7.91
C VAL A 566 10.00 5.38 8.15
N ILE A 567 10.31 6.60 7.75
CA ILE A 567 11.66 7.16 7.87
C ILE A 567 11.57 8.54 8.47
N GLY A 568 12.23 8.72 9.61
CA GLY A 568 12.39 10.01 10.28
C GLY A 568 13.77 10.60 10.04
N LEU A 569 13.84 11.85 9.54
CA LEU A 569 15.07 12.59 9.34
C LEU A 569 15.23 13.70 10.39
N GLN A 570 16.45 13.95 10.76
CA GLN A 570 16.86 15.01 11.67
C GLN A 570 18.23 15.55 11.31
N ASN A 571 18.59 16.72 11.85
CA ASN A 571 19.97 17.19 11.80
C ASN A 571 20.86 16.22 12.60
N LYS A 572 22.06 15.98 12.10
CA LYS A 572 23.02 15.05 12.69
C LYS A 572 23.35 15.40 14.13
N ASN A 573 23.25 14.42 15.02
CA ASN A 573 23.55 14.56 16.44
C ASN A 573 24.05 13.25 17.03
N LEU A 574 24.51 13.31 18.29
CA LEU A 574 25.05 12.15 19.01
C LEU A 574 23.98 11.31 19.73
N ASN A 575 22.72 11.73 19.69
CA ASN A 575 21.65 11.00 20.36
C ASN A 575 21.44 9.62 19.71
N PRO A 576 21.08 8.60 20.49
CA PRO A 576 20.74 7.28 19.97
C PRO A 576 19.57 7.36 18.98
N LYS A 577 19.63 6.55 17.93
CA LYS A 577 18.59 6.40 16.91
C LYS A 577 17.74 5.18 17.20
N ILE A 578 16.53 5.14 16.68
CA ILE A 578 15.59 4.06 16.97
C ILE A 578 15.20 3.33 15.68
N LEU A 579 15.54 2.06 15.61
CA LEU A 579 15.16 1.19 14.50
C LEU A 579 14.07 0.20 14.96
N TYR A 580 12.92 0.28 14.33
CA TYR A 580 11.78 -0.61 14.58
C TYR A 580 11.73 -1.72 13.53
N SER A 581 11.66 -2.97 13.99
CA SER A 581 11.31 -4.14 13.17
C SER A 581 9.92 -4.64 13.59
N GLU A 582 9.37 -5.64 12.88
CA GLU A 582 8.08 -6.26 13.25
C GLU A 582 8.05 -6.80 14.69
N LYS A 583 9.21 -7.19 15.22
CA LYS A 583 9.32 -7.91 16.51
C LYS A 583 10.09 -7.15 17.59
N ALA A 584 10.81 -6.08 17.25
CA ALA A 584 11.73 -5.44 18.19
C ALA A 584 11.92 -3.95 17.91
N LYS A 585 12.14 -3.20 19.00
CA LYS A 585 12.65 -1.82 19.01
C LYS A 585 14.12 -1.88 19.38
N LEU A 586 14.99 -1.42 18.49
CA LEU A 586 16.44 -1.41 18.67
C LEU A 586 16.93 0.03 18.83
N VAL A 587 17.75 0.27 19.85
CA VAL A 587 18.46 1.53 20.04
C VAL A 587 19.85 1.37 19.40
N VAL A 588 20.17 2.23 18.44
CA VAL A 588 21.37 2.13 17.61
C VAL A 588 22.08 3.48 17.48
N ASN A 589 23.37 3.47 17.16
CA ASN A 589 24.13 4.71 16.99
C ASN A 589 23.94 5.31 15.59
N ASN A 590 23.62 4.48 14.60
CA ASN A 590 23.43 4.91 13.21
C ASN A 590 22.36 4.07 12.52
N ILE A 591 21.62 4.67 11.60
CA ILE A 591 20.72 4.00 10.69
C ILE A 591 21.11 4.39 9.27
N ASN A 592 21.48 3.41 8.46
CA ASN A 592 21.87 3.64 7.07
C ASN A 592 20.66 3.68 6.11
N ALA A 593 20.90 4.03 4.85
CA ALA A 593 19.89 4.13 3.82
C ALA A 593 19.13 2.81 3.53
N ASN A 594 19.67 1.65 3.90
CA ASN A 594 19.01 0.34 3.81
C ASN A 594 18.16 0.02 5.05
N LEU A 595 18.04 0.95 5.98
CA LEU A 595 17.38 0.80 7.28
C LEU A 595 17.99 -0.33 8.13
N THR A 596 19.30 -0.35 8.24
CA THR A 596 20.04 -1.24 9.13
C THR A 596 20.95 -0.43 10.07
N ALA A 597 21.35 -1.04 11.20
CA ALA A 597 22.20 -0.42 12.23
C ALA A 597 23.70 -0.40 11.86
N LYS A 598 24.03 -0.16 10.60
CA LYS A 598 25.41 -0.17 10.07
C LYS A 598 25.74 1.15 9.42
N ASP A 599 27.02 1.35 9.11
CA ASP A 599 27.45 2.53 8.35
C ASP A 599 26.86 2.55 6.93
N SER A 600 26.75 3.75 6.38
CA SER A 600 26.17 3.94 5.05
C SER A 600 27.23 3.70 3.98
N PHE A 601 27.05 2.65 3.19
CA PHE A 601 27.81 2.40 1.98
C PHE A 601 26.92 2.66 0.75
N PHE A 602 27.39 3.54 -0.13
CA PHE A 602 26.70 3.84 -1.37
C PHE A 602 27.33 3.08 -2.52
N ILE A 603 26.59 2.14 -3.07
CA ILE A 603 27.01 1.37 -4.23
C ILE A 603 26.51 2.07 -5.48
N GLU A 604 27.45 2.46 -6.35
CA GLU A 604 27.15 3.09 -7.61
C GLU A 604 27.13 2.07 -8.74
N LYS A 605 26.26 2.28 -9.71
CA LYS A 605 26.17 1.42 -10.91
C LYS A 605 27.51 1.36 -11.65
N LYS A 606 27.87 0.18 -12.10
CA LYS A 606 28.97 -0.07 -12.99
C LYS A 606 28.50 -0.70 -14.29
N SER A 607 29.04 -0.26 -15.41
CA SER A 607 28.73 -0.83 -16.74
C SER A 607 29.45 -2.15 -17.01
N SER A 608 30.53 -2.41 -16.29
CA SER A 608 31.34 -3.64 -16.36
C SER A 608 31.68 -4.13 -14.95
N PRO A 609 32.03 -5.40 -14.77
CA PRO A 609 32.47 -5.93 -13.49
C PRO A 609 33.70 -5.21 -12.96
N ILE A 610 33.73 -4.92 -11.65
CA ILE A 610 34.90 -4.39 -10.94
C ILE A 610 35.92 -5.49 -10.59
N SER A 611 35.51 -6.73 -10.67
CA SER A 611 36.28 -7.94 -10.38
C SER A 611 36.64 -8.71 -11.66
N CYS A 612 37.42 -9.77 -11.55
CA CYS A 612 37.84 -10.63 -12.66
C CYS A 612 36.70 -11.45 -13.30
N LEU A 613 35.44 -11.21 -12.93
CA LEU A 613 34.29 -11.92 -13.48
C LEU A 613 34.00 -11.49 -14.93
N PRO A 614 33.55 -12.40 -15.82
CA PRO A 614 33.19 -12.09 -17.20
C PRO A 614 31.98 -11.20 -17.28
N SER A 615 31.75 -10.55 -18.43
CA SER A 615 30.59 -9.70 -18.66
C SER A 615 29.27 -10.46 -18.63
N ILE A 616 28.29 -9.95 -17.88
CA ILE A 616 26.91 -10.43 -17.89
C ILE A 616 26.08 -9.66 -18.91
N THR A 617 25.20 -10.33 -19.60
CA THR A 617 24.39 -9.73 -20.66
C THR A 617 22.90 -9.93 -20.37
N ARG A 618 22.12 -8.86 -20.58
CA ARG A 618 20.67 -8.99 -20.68
C ARG A 618 20.30 -9.67 -21.99
N THR A 619 19.37 -10.60 -21.97
CA THR A 619 19.10 -11.55 -23.05
C THR A 619 18.22 -10.98 -24.17
N ASN A 620 17.51 -11.78 -24.93
CA ASN A 620 16.92 -11.44 -26.21
C ASN A 620 15.47 -10.93 -26.09
N PRO A 621 15.19 -9.63 -26.20
CA PRO A 621 13.82 -9.11 -26.21
C PRO A 621 13.16 -9.36 -27.58
N ALA A 622 11.97 -9.93 -27.57
CA ALA A 622 11.24 -10.30 -28.78
C ALA A 622 10.44 -9.11 -29.35
N LEU A 623 9.72 -8.36 -28.53
CA LEU A 623 8.76 -7.30 -28.93
C LEU A 623 7.81 -7.78 -30.04
N ASP A 624 7.13 -8.88 -29.81
CA ASP A 624 6.44 -9.68 -30.84
C ASP A 624 4.98 -9.98 -30.51
N ASP A 625 4.45 -9.50 -29.38
CA ASP A 625 3.11 -9.85 -28.87
C ASP A 625 2.87 -11.38 -28.77
N GLY A 626 3.96 -12.15 -28.49
CA GLY A 626 3.93 -13.60 -28.38
C GLY A 626 3.91 -14.36 -29.71
N ASN A 627 3.99 -13.67 -30.85
CA ASN A 627 3.91 -14.32 -32.16
C ASN A 627 5.15 -15.15 -32.55
N PHE A 628 6.29 -14.92 -31.92
CA PHE A 628 7.48 -15.76 -32.10
C PHE A 628 7.51 -17.00 -31.21
N LEU A 629 6.69 -17.05 -30.19
CA LEU A 629 6.66 -18.18 -29.27
C LEU A 629 5.77 -19.30 -29.78
N LEU A 630 6.24 -20.53 -29.60
CA LEU A 630 5.54 -21.74 -30.00
C LEU A 630 5.50 -22.72 -28.82
N ASN A 631 4.34 -23.32 -28.61
CA ASN A 631 4.24 -24.51 -27.75
C ASN A 631 4.66 -25.78 -28.54
N GLU A 632 4.72 -26.92 -27.88
CA GLU A 632 5.14 -28.17 -28.49
C GLU A 632 4.19 -28.63 -29.61
N PHE A 633 2.89 -28.40 -29.43
CA PHE A 633 1.89 -28.76 -30.44
C PHE A 633 2.05 -27.90 -31.70
N GLU A 634 2.12 -26.57 -31.57
CA GLU A 634 2.31 -25.64 -32.69
C GLU A 634 3.63 -25.95 -33.47
N LYS A 635 4.71 -26.20 -32.74
CA LYS A 635 5.98 -26.61 -33.34
C LYS A 635 5.80 -27.87 -34.19
N ASN A 636 5.19 -28.91 -33.61
CA ASN A 636 5.04 -30.20 -34.29
C ASN A 636 4.09 -30.09 -35.50
N GLU A 637 3.06 -29.30 -35.41
CA GLU A 637 2.16 -29.03 -36.54
C GLU A 637 2.89 -28.31 -37.69
N ILE A 638 3.71 -27.32 -37.40
CA ILE A 638 4.51 -26.63 -38.41
C ILE A 638 5.51 -27.61 -39.05
N LEU A 639 6.24 -28.37 -38.26
CA LEU A 639 7.25 -29.29 -38.77
C LEU A 639 6.67 -30.46 -39.56
N LYS A 640 5.45 -30.89 -39.25
CA LYS A 640 4.75 -31.91 -40.02
C LYS A 640 4.47 -31.47 -41.44
N ASN A 641 4.09 -30.19 -41.59
CA ASN A 641 3.70 -29.61 -42.89
C ASN A 641 4.88 -28.98 -43.65
N TYR A 642 5.87 -28.48 -42.90
CA TYR A 642 7.05 -27.77 -43.40
C TYR A 642 8.29 -28.21 -42.67
N PRO A 643 8.89 -29.41 -43.02
CA PRO A 643 10.06 -29.94 -42.31
C PRO A 643 11.27 -29.00 -42.34
N GLU A 644 11.42 -28.19 -43.39
CA GLU A 644 12.47 -27.19 -43.54
C GLU A 644 12.46 -26.10 -42.48
N ALA A 645 11.34 -25.88 -41.79
CA ALA A 645 11.22 -24.97 -40.67
C ALA A 645 12.09 -25.38 -39.45
N GLN A 646 12.59 -26.62 -39.42
CA GLN A 646 13.44 -27.12 -38.33
C GLN A 646 14.69 -26.20 -38.10
N SER A 647 15.21 -25.63 -39.20
CA SER A 647 16.40 -24.74 -39.11
C SER A 647 16.16 -23.43 -38.43
N ILE A 648 14.89 -22.94 -38.38
CA ILE A 648 14.49 -21.67 -37.83
C ILE A 648 13.67 -21.80 -36.51
N ILE A 649 13.39 -23.01 -36.06
CA ILE A 649 12.73 -23.26 -34.80
C ILE A 649 13.75 -23.71 -33.76
N LYS A 650 13.89 -22.92 -32.68
CA LYS A 650 14.85 -23.18 -31.60
C LYS A 650 14.12 -23.32 -30.25
N PRO A 651 14.64 -24.15 -29.31
CA PRO A 651 14.18 -24.15 -27.95
C PRO A 651 14.41 -22.76 -27.33
N ILE A 652 13.43 -22.27 -26.55
CA ILE A 652 13.51 -20.97 -25.84
C ILE A 652 13.20 -21.15 -24.36
N ILE A 653 13.92 -20.44 -23.52
CA ILE A 653 13.79 -20.53 -22.08
C ILE A 653 13.71 -19.13 -21.44
N GLY A 654 12.78 -19.01 -20.50
CA GLY A 654 12.70 -17.90 -19.56
C GLY A 654 12.72 -18.43 -18.13
N ALA A 655 12.52 -17.56 -17.14
CA ALA A 655 12.55 -17.95 -15.73
C ALA A 655 11.48 -18.99 -15.38
N ALA A 656 10.27 -18.88 -15.91
CA ALA A 656 9.19 -19.82 -15.66
C ALA A 656 9.46 -21.18 -16.29
N GLU A 657 9.94 -21.19 -17.52
CA GLU A 657 10.29 -22.39 -18.26
C GLU A 657 11.43 -23.14 -17.56
N PHE A 658 12.48 -22.44 -17.17
CA PHE A 658 13.63 -23.01 -16.45
C PHE A 658 13.24 -23.57 -15.08
N LEU A 659 12.49 -22.82 -14.31
CA LEU A 659 12.13 -23.22 -12.95
C LEU A 659 11.12 -24.35 -12.90
N ARG A 660 10.22 -24.46 -13.89
CA ARG A 660 9.10 -25.41 -13.90
C ARG A 660 9.29 -26.56 -14.91
N GLY A 661 10.37 -26.56 -15.67
CA GLY A 661 10.62 -27.57 -16.69
C GLY A 661 9.67 -27.50 -17.89
N ILE A 662 9.14 -26.32 -18.21
CA ILE A 662 8.18 -26.15 -19.30
C ILE A 662 8.94 -26.05 -20.63
N LYS A 663 8.60 -26.89 -21.58
CA LYS A 663 9.19 -26.84 -22.94
C LYS A 663 8.47 -25.77 -23.77
N LYS A 664 9.26 -24.85 -24.33
CA LYS A 664 8.81 -23.85 -25.30
C LYS A 664 9.82 -23.70 -26.42
N TYR A 665 9.35 -23.20 -27.54
CA TYR A 665 10.14 -22.97 -28.74
C TYR A 665 9.92 -21.57 -29.26
N CYS A 666 10.81 -21.09 -30.12
CA CYS A 666 10.63 -19.82 -30.80
C CYS A 666 11.04 -19.89 -32.26
N LEU A 667 10.53 -18.96 -33.03
CA LEU A 667 11.01 -18.67 -34.38
C LEU A 667 12.28 -17.83 -34.25
N TRP A 668 13.43 -18.41 -34.56
CA TRP A 668 14.74 -17.78 -34.50
C TRP A 668 15.28 -17.63 -35.90
N ILE A 669 14.96 -16.49 -36.54
CA ILE A 669 15.14 -16.28 -37.97
C ILE A 669 16.24 -15.26 -38.18
N SER A 670 17.35 -15.66 -38.81
CA SER A 670 18.42 -14.77 -39.28
C SER A 670 18.05 -14.08 -40.61
N ASP A 671 18.77 -13.04 -40.96
CA ASP A 671 18.53 -12.36 -42.27
C ASP A 671 18.63 -13.34 -43.47
N ASN A 672 19.54 -14.30 -43.42
CA ASN A 672 19.73 -15.34 -44.44
C ASN A 672 18.58 -16.34 -44.54
N GLN A 673 17.78 -16.45 -43.51
CA GLN A 673 16.64 -17.40 -43.40
C GLN A 673 15.29 -16.69 -43.63
N LYS A 674 15.29 -15.41 -43.91
CA LYS A 674 14.09 -14.58 -44.10
C LYS A 674 13.19 -15.13 -45.20
N ASP A 675 13.76 -15.43 -46.36
CA ASP A 675 13.00 -15.92 -47.52
C ASP A 675 12.38 -17.28 -47.24
N LEU A 676 13.12 -18.16 -46.60
CA LEU A 676 12.60 -19.46 -46.11
C LEU A 676 11.42 -19.23 -45.15
N ALA A 677 11.56 -18.33 -44.16
CA ALA A 677 10.49 -18.05 -43.21
C ALA A 677 9.23 -17.47 -43.86
N LEU A 678 9.40 -16.62 -44.89
CA LEU A 678 8.28 -16.03 -45.63
C LEU A 678 7.61 -17.00 -46.60
N SER A 679 8.32 -18.03 -47.08
CA SER A 679 7.72 -19.09 -47.90
C SER A 679 6.80 -20.02 -47.11
N ILE A 680 6.97 -20.10 -45.76
CA ILE A 680 6.16 -20.91 -44.87
C ILE A 680 4.98 -20.11 -44.36
N LYS A 681 3.80 -20.32 -44.92
CA LYS A 681 2.60 -19.50 -44.70
C LYS A 681 2.28 -19.24 -43.22
N PRO A 682 2.23 -20.21 -42.31
CA PRO A 682 1.96 -19.93 -40.89
C PRO A 682 3.02 -19.03 -40.22
N ILE A 683 4.27 -19.09 -40.65
CA ILE A 683 5.36 -18.29 -40.13
C ILE A 683 5.30 -16.86 -40.72
N ALA A 684 5.03 -16.72 -42.01
CA ALA A 684 4.84 -15.46 -42.67
C ALA A 684 3.70 -14.63 -42.04
N GLU A 685 2.57 -15.26 -41.73
CA GLU A 685 1.45 -14.61 -41.02
C GLU A 685 1.83 -14.13 -39.61
N ARG A 686 2.66 -14.87 -38.89
CA ARG A 686 3.19 -14.45 -37.59
C ARG A 686 4.14 -13.27 -37.72
N ILE A 687 5.02 -13.26 -38.71
CA ILE A 687 5.93 -12.14 -39.00
C ILE A 687 5.14 -10.87 -39.33
N GLU A 688 4.06 -10.97 -40.11
CA GLU A 688 3.23 -9.82 -40.46
C GLU A 688 2.48 -9.25 -39.23
N ARG A 689 2.02 -10.12 -38.30
CA ARG A 689 1.45 -9.68 -37.02
C ARG A 689 2.47 -8.97 -36.16
N VAL A 690 3.72 -9.44 -36.12
CA VAL A 690 4.81 -8.76 -35.39
C VAL A 690 5.08 -7.40 -36.01
N LYS A 691 5.11 -7.26 -37.33
CA LYS A 691 5.29 -5.99 -38.04
C LYS A 691 4.21 -5.00 -37.65
N ASN A 692 2.96 -5.42 -37.72
CA ASN A 692 1.80 -4.58 -37.39
C ASN A 692 1.79 -4.17 -35.91
N TYR A 693 2.22 -5.05 -35.02
CA TYR A 693 2.35 -4.75 -33.59
C TYR A 693 3.46 -3.71 -33.34
N ARG A 694 4.61 -3.82 -33.98
CA ARG A 694 5.74 -2.89 -33.84
C ARG A 694 5.46 -1.50 -34.44
N LEU A 695 4.70 -1.42 -35.55
CA LEU A 695 4.29 -0.17 -36.19
C LEU A 695 3.36 0.69 -35.31
N LYS A 696 2.59 0.06 -34.39
CA LYS A 696 1.70 0.77 -33.45
C LYS A 696 2.45 1.39 -32.27
N ARG A 697 3.75 1.16 -32.14
CA ARG A 697 4.55 1.69 -31.05
C ARG A 697 5.46 2.81 -31.54
N GLU A 698 5.53 3.89 -30.75
CA GLU A 698 6.44 5.01 -31.04
C GLU A 698 7.90 4.54 -31.08
N ASN A 699 8.69 5.18 -31.93
CA ASN A 699 10.10 4.87 -32.15
C ASN A 699 10.90 4.84 -30.84
N ILE A 700 11.50 3.71 -30.55
CA ILE A 700 12.40 3.53 -29.42
C ILE A 700 13.79 4.05 -29.84
N THR A 701 14.12 5.28 -29.42
CA THR A 701 15.48 5.86 -29.52
C THR A 701 16.24 5.57 -30.84
N GLY A 702 15.71 6.07 -31.97
CA GLY A 702 16.44 6.08 -33.25
C GLY A 702 16.50 4.74 -33.99
N PHE A 703 15.86 3.69 -33.52
CA PHE A 703 15.74 2.39 -34.18
C PHE A 703 14.27 2.08 -34.44
N ASN A 704 13.94 1.73 -35.71
CA ASN A 704 12.60 1.28 -36.07
C ASN A 704 12.49 -0.24 -35.97
N PRO A 705 11.85 -0.79 -34.95
CA PRO A 705 11.75 -2.24 -34.76
C PRO A 705 10.95 -2.94 -35.86
N ALA A 706 10.18 -2.21 -36.66
CA ALA A 706 9.36 -2.76 -37.73
C ALA A 706 10.14 -3.02 -39.02
N GLU A 707 11.39 -2.55 -39.17
CA GLU A 707 12.23 -2.80 -40.34
C GLU A 707 12.68 -4.27 -40.46
N LYS A 708 12.87 -4.92 -39.29
CA LYS A 708 13.22 -6.36 -39.24
C LYS A 708 12.16 -7.14 -38.45
N PRO A 709 10.95 -7.28 -39.01
CA PRO A 709 9.84 -7.91 -38.29
C PRO A 709 10.01 -9.43 -38.08
N HIS A 710 10.96 -10.07 -38.75
CA HIS A 710 11.29 -11.49 -38.66
C HIS A 710 12.27 -11.80 -37.49
N GLN A 711 12.88 -10.80 -36.87
CA GLN A 711 13.93 -10.98 -35.86
C GLN A 711 13.50 -10.53 -34.46
N PHE A 712 14.13 -11.11 -33.43
CA PHE A 712 14.18 -10.53 -32.12
C PHE A 712 14.93 -9.17 -32.17
N LEU A 713 14.68 -8.26 -31.25
CA LEU A 713 15.38 -6.97 -31.20
C LEU A 713 16.89 -7.14 -30.93
N LYS A 714 17.26 -8.23 -30.28
CA LYS A 714 18.64 -8.70 -30.10
C LYS A 714 18.68 -10.19 -30.37
N MET A 715 19.74 -10.62 -31.04
CA MET A 715 19.94 -12.03 -31.38
C MET A 715 21.31 -12.50 -30.88
N LYS A 716 21.39 -12.73 -29.55
CA LYS A 716 22.61 -13.24 -28.91
C LYS A 716 22.46 -14.71 -28.57
N THR A 717 23.48 -15.50 -28.91
CA THR A 717 23.59 -16.93 -28.60
C THR A 717 24.99 -17.23 -28.07
N ALA A 718 25.16 -18.37 -27.40
CA ALA A 718 26.46 -18.93 -27.03
C ALA A 718 27.13 -19.65 -28.20
N ASN A 719 28.44 -19.74 -28.19
CA ASN A 719 29.19 -20.66 -29.08
C ASN A 719 29.18 -22.11 -28.54
N ASN A 720 29.29 -22.26 -27.24
CA ASN A 720 29.30 -23.54 -26.56
C ASN A 720 28.17 -23.69 -25.54
N HIS A 721 28.16 -22.87 -24.52
CA HIS A 721 27.18 -22.90 -23.44
C HIS A 721 26.97 -21.52 -22.83
N SER A 722 25.89 -21.40 -22.06
CA SER A 722 25.62 -20.15 -21.29
C SER A 722 25.23 -20.49 -19.85
N ILE A 723 25.60 -19.64 -18.92
CA ILE A 723 25.05 -19.65 -17.56
C ILE A 723 23.77 -18.81 -17.58
N PHE A 724 22.65 -19.45 -17.31
CA PHE A 724 21.33 -18.81 -17.21
C PHE A 724 21.09 -18.29 -15.79
N ILE A 725 20.64 -17.03 -15.69
CA ILE A 725 20.36 -16.36 -14.42
C ILE A 725 18.96 -15.75 -14.49
N PRO A 726 17.98 -16.25 -13.70
CA PRO A 726 16.64 -15.68 -13.64
C PRO A 726 16.69 -14.27 -13.03
N THR A 727 15.96 -13.33 -13.63
CA THR A 727 15.88 -11.96 -13.11
C THR A 727 15.19 -11.86 -11.75
N VAL A 728 14.25 -12.76 -11.45
CA VAL A 728 13.50 -12.73 -10.18
C VAL A 728 13.61 -14.09 -9.50
N SER A 729 13.98 -14.08 -8.22
CA SER A 729 14.02 -15.25 -7.35
C SER A 729 13.23 -15.02 -6.07
N SER A 730 12.68 -16.11 -5.49
CA SER A 730 12.00 -16.04 -4.19
C SER A 730 12.99 -15.69 -3.08
N GLU A 731 12.57 -14.83 -2.16
CA GLU A 731 13.31 -14.46 -0.94
C GLU A 731 13.52 -15.63 0.02
N ARG A 732 12.72 -16.69 -0.11
CA ARG A 732 12.84 -17.89 0.74
C ARG A 732 14.00 -18.81 0.35
N ARG A 733 14.54 -18.67 -0.86
CA ARG A 733 15.58 -19.53 -1.36
C ARG A 733 16.93 -19.24 -0.72
N GLU A 734 17.59 -20.30 -0.23
CA GLU A 734 18.94 -20.21 0.34
C GLU A 734 20.04 -20.06 -0.74
N TYR A 735 19.74 -20.44 -1.98
CA TYR A 735 20.63 -20.36 -3.14
C TYR A 735 19.88 -19.95 -4.41
N LEU A 736 20.59 -19.32 -5.36
CA LEU A 736 20.00 -18.94 -6.64
C LEU A 736 19.86 -20.15 -7.55
N PRO A 737 18.68 -20.41 -8.12
CA PRO A 737 18.47 -21.46 -9.10
C PRO A 737 18.99 -21.01 -10.48
N ILE A 738 20.28 -21.10 -10.70
CA ILE A 738 20.95 -20.84 -11.99
C ILE A 738 21.28 -22.18 -12.69
N GLY A 739 21.55 -22.16 -13.98
CA GLY A 739 21.84 -23.38 -14.73
C GLY A 739 22.70 -23.16 -15.96
N PHE A 740 23.30 -24.23 -16.45
CA PHE A 740 23.92 -24.27 -17.78
C PHE A 740 22.89 -24.58 -18.86
N LEU A 741 23.00 -23.89 -19.98
CA LEU A 741 22.22 -24.11 -21.18
C LEU A 741 23.17 -24.35 -22.36
N ASN A 742 22.78 -25.24 -23.30
CA ASN A 742 23.53 -25.47 -24.53
C ASN A 742 23.38 -24.30 -25.52
N LYS A 743 24.21 -24.26 -26.51
CA LYS A 743 24.25 -23.21 -27.54
C LYS A 743 22.95 -23.09 -28.37
N GLU A 744 22.16 -24.15 -28.45
CA GLU A 744 20.93 -24.19 -29.26
C GLU A 744 19.75 -23.52 -28.53
N THR A 745 19.86 -23.33 -27.21
CA THR A 745 18.78 -22.79 -26.40
C THR A 745 18.80 -21.27 -26.36
N ILE A 746 17.74 -20.63 -26.84
CA ILE A 746 17.58 -19.19 -26.81
C ILE A 746 17.08 -18.74 -25.43
N ILE A 747 17.66 -17.69 -24.89
CA ILE A 747 17.24 -17.13 -23.60
C ILE A 747 16.45 -15.85 -23.87
N ILE A 748 15.19 -15.82 -23.41
CA ILE A 748 14.30 -14.65 -23.58
C ILE A 748 14.51 -13.61 -22.47
N ASP A 749 14.43 -12.31 -22.84
CA ASP A 749 14.33 -11.19 -21.89
C ASP A 749 13.07 -11.35 -20.97
N PRO A 750 13.11 -10.98 -19.68
CA PRO A 750 14.12 -10.13 -19.02
C PRO A 750 15.21 -10.88 -18.23
N ASN A 751 15.68 -12.02 -18.63
CA ASN A 751 16.70 -12.79 -17.92
C ASN A 751 18.13 -12.31 -18.24
N PHE A 752 19.11 -12.89 -17.54
CA PHE A 752 20.52 -12.65 -17.77
C PHE A 752 21.26 -13.91 -18.22
N ALA A 753 22.32 -13.71 -18.97
CA ALA A 753 23.21 -14.79 -19.39
C ALA A 753 24.68 -14.35 -19.30
N ILE A 754 25.53 -15.32 -18.97
CA ILE A 754 26.98 -15.23 -19.18
C ILE A 754 27.31 -16.29 -20.24
N TYR A 755 27.78 -15.84 -21.39
CA TYR A 755 28.05 -16.69 -22.53
C TYR A 755 29.49 -17.21 -22.50
N ASP A 756 29.69 -18.47 -22.77
CA ASP A 756 30.98 -19.15 -23.02
C ASP A 756 32.01 -18.89 -21.91
N SER A 757 31.58 -18.82 -20.64
CA SER A 757 32.44 -18.58 -19.48
C SER A 757 33.06 -19.86 -18.91
N GLU A 758 34.13 -19.69 -18.16
CA GLU A 758 34.69 -20.80 -17.38
C GLU A 758 33.71 -21.31 -16.30
N ILE A 759 33.72 -22.58 -16.01
CA ILE A 759 32.72 -23.26 -15.15
C ILE A 759 32.76 -22.77 -13.71
N TRP A 760 33.94 -22.39 -13.18
CA TRP A 760 34.06 -21.83 -11.82
C TRP A 760 33.22 -20.55 -11.58
N VAL A 761 32.94 -19.81 -12.65
CA VAL A 761 32.08 -18.57 -12.58
C VAL A 761 30.68 -18.91 -12.08
N PHE A 762 30.13 -20.06 -12.51
CA PHE A 762 28.87 -20.57 -11.98
C PHE A 762 28.91 -20.72 -10.45
N GLY A 763 30.03 -21.27 -9.93
CA GLY A 763 30.22 -21.44 -8.49
C GLY A 763 30.16 -20.11 -7.74
N VAL A 764 30.85 -19.10 -8.25
CA VAL A 764 30.83 -17.76 -7.65
C VAL A 764 29.43 -17.19 -7.57
N ILE A 765 28.66 -17.25 -8.67
CA ILE A 765 27.30 -16.67 -8.75
C ILE A 765 26.30 -17.45 -7.89
N SER A 766 26.46 -18.76 -7.76
CA SER A 766 25.57 -19.58 -6.94
C SER A 766 25.91 -19.58 -5.46
N SER A 767 27.01 -18.91 -5.06
CA SER A 767 27.49 -18.87 -3.66
C SER A 767 26.67 -17.97 -2.75
N LYS A 768 26.76 -18.25 -1.47
CA LYS A 768 26.15 -17.43 -0.41
C LYS A 768 26.74 -16.02 -0.33
N MET A 769 28.03 -15.86 -0.64
CA MET A 769 28.69 -14.55 -0.72
C MET A 769 28.01 -13.67 -1.77
N HIS A 770 27.79 -14.19 -2.98
CA HIS A 770 27.12 -13.45 -4.04
C HIS A 770 25.65 -13.21 -3.73
N LEU A 771 24.93 -14.18 -3.16
CA LEU A 771 23.54 -14.03 -2.78
C LEU A 771 23.36 -12.93 -1.71
N LEU A 772 24.21 -12.86 -0.71
CA LEU A 772 24.19 -11.82 0.31
C LEU A 772 24.44 -10.44 -0.28
N TRP A 773 25.40 -10.31 -1.20
CA TRP A 773 25.65 -9.08 -1.93
C TRP A 773 24.42 -8.66 -2.75
N LEU A 774 23.85 -9.62 -3.48
CA LEU A 774 22.65 -9.42 -4.29
C LEU A 774 21.47 -8.92 -3.47
N ILE A 775 21.18 -9.52 -2.32
CA ILE A 775 20.07 -9.13 -1.43
C ILE A 775 20.22 -7.67 -0.95
N ASN A 776 21.46 -7.22 -0.72
CA ASN A 776 21.74 -5.90 -0.16
C ASN A 776 21.93 -4.80 -1.21
N THR A 777 22.14 -5.16 -2.49
CA THR A 777 22.41 -4.19 -3.56
C THR A 777 21.32 -4.11 -4.60
N SER A 778 20.53 -5.17 -4.76
CA SER A 778 19.42 -5.24 -5.73
C SER A 778 18.14 -4.60 -5.21
N GLY A 779 17.30 -4.18 -6.15
CA GLY A 779 15.90 -3.90 -5.87
C GLY A 779 15.10 -5.18 -5.60
N LYS A 780 13.91 -5.02 -5.06
CA LYS A 780 12.94 -6.11 -4.86
C LYS A 780 11.71 -5.90 -5.74
N LEU A 781 11.09 -7.01 -6.14
CA LEU A 781 9.75 -7.01 -6.73
C LEU A 781 8.82 -7.61 -5.68
N GLU A 782 8.06 -6.77 -4.97
CA GLU A 782 7.39 -7.12 -3.72
C GLU A 782 8.43 -7.52 -2.65
N THR A 783 8.47 -8.81 -2.25
CA THR A 783 9.50 -9.39 -1.36
C THR A 783 10.61 -10.10 -2.12
N ARG A 784 10.37 -10.46 -3.38
CA ARG A 784 11.26 -11.27 -4.24
C ARG A 784 12.49 -10.48 -4.67
N ILE A 785 13.63 -11.12 -4.68
CA ILE A 785 14.91 -10.54 -5.11
C ILE A 785 14.87 -10.32 -6.63
N ARG A 786 15.16 -9.10 -7.07
CA ARG A 786 15.27 -8.75 -8.49
C ARG A 786 16.73 -8.53 -8.85
N TYR A 787 17.34 -9.48 -9.54
CA TYR A 787 18.74 -9.45 -9.96
C TYR A 787 19.06 -8.19 -10.80
N SER A 788 20.18 -7.55 -10.50
CA SER A 788 20.68 -6.38 -11.25
C SER A 788 22.10 -6.63 -11.74
N SER A 789 22.30 -6.55 -13.07
CA SER A 789 23.65 -6.66 -13.63
C SER A 789 24.54 -5.49 -13.19
N THR A 790 24.01 -4.28 -13.20
CA THR A 790 24.80 -3.04 -12.96
C THR A 790 25.07 -2.75 -11.48
N LEU A 791 24.16 -3.17 -10.59
CA LEU A 791 24.27 -2.90 -9.14
C LEU A 791 24.74 -4.10 -8.34
N SER A 792 24.48 -5.33 -8.81
CA SER A 792 24.81 -6.50 -7.99
C SER A 792 25.94 -7.32 -8.61
N TYR A 793 25.84 -7.65 -9.87
CA TYR A 793 26.88 -8.43 -10.52
C TYR A 793 28.15 -7.61 -10.78
N ASN A 794 28.01 -6.46 -11.47
CA ASN A 794 29.17 -5.63 -11.84
C ASN A 794 29.87 -4.96 -10.67
N THR A 795 29.19 -4.85 -9.53
CA THR A 795 29.75 -4.29 -8.29
C THR A 795 30.18 -5.36 -7.28
N PHE A 796 30.01 -6.63 -7.62
CA PHE A 796 30.38 -7.71 -6.70
C PHE A 796 31.89 -7.78 -6.52
N PRO A 797 32.40 -7.56 -5.31
CA PRO A 797 33.83 -7.60 -5.03
C PRO A 797 34.27 -9.05 -4.88
N PHE A 798 34.95 -9.57 -5.89
CA PHE A 798 35.54 -10.90 -5.86
C PHE A 798 37.06 -10.78 -6.08
N PRO A 799 37.90 -11.42 -5.26
CA PRO A 799 39.35 -11.30 -5.38
C PRO A 799 39.87 -12.04 -6.62
N GLU A 800 41.08 -11.71 -7.04
CA GLU A 800 41.80 -12.55 -7.99
C GLU A 800 42.13 -13.91 -7.39
N ILE A 801 41.95 -14.97 -8.16
CA ILE A 801 42.12 -16.34 -7.71
C ILE A 801 43.12 -17.09 -8.61
N SER A 802 43.87 -18.00 -8.01
CA SER A 802 44.81 -18.86 -8.72
C SER A 802 44.10 -19.93 -9.54
N ASP A 803 44.76 -20.47 -10.54
CA ASP A 803 44.24 -21.58 -11.34
C ASP A 803 43.90 -22.83 -10.51
N ARG A 804 44.64 -23.07 -9.43
CA ARG A 804 44.30 -24.15 -8.49
C ARG A 804 42.96 -23.89 -7.80
N GLN A 805 42.66 -22.65 -7.41
CA GLN A 805 41.36 -22.25 -6.83
C GLN A 805 40.25 -22.36 -7.87
N LYS A 806 40.47 -21.90 -9.11
CA LYS A 806 39.50 -22.10 -10.21
C LYS A 806 39.15 -23.59 -10.43
N GLN A 807 40.16 -24.46 -10.42
CA GLN A 807 39.94 -25.91 -10.56
C GLN A 807 39.16 -26.48 -9.38
N THR A 808 39.46 -26.03 -8.17
CA THR A 808 38.72 -26.44 -6.95
C THR A 808 37.26 -26.03 -7.03
N LEU A 809 36.98 -24.78 -7.39
CA LEU A 809 35.60 -24.28 -7.57
C LEU A 809 34.88 -25.06 -8.68
N THR A 810 35.55 -25.34 -9.80
CA THR A 810 35.01 -26.15 -10.90
C THR A 810 34.57 -27.54 -10.45
N ASN A 811 35.35 -28.19 -9.59
CA ASN A 811 35.00 -29.51 -9.06
C ASN A 811 33.77 -29.43 -8.15
N HIS A 812 33.63 -28.37 -7.32
CA HIS A 812 32.42 -28.16 -6.52
C HIS A 812 31.19 -27.89 -7.39
N VAL A 813 31.33 -27.16 -8.50
CA VAL A 813 30.23 -26.96 -9.46
C VAL A 813 29.75 -28.28 -10.04
N TYR A 814 30.69 -29.17 -10.44
CA TYR A 814 30.32 -30.51 -10.92
C TYR A 814 29.60 -31.33 -9.85
N ASN A 815 30.01 -31.22 -8.59
CA ASN A 815 29.32 -31.90 -7.48
C ASN A 815 27.85 -31.40 -7.35
N ILE A 816 27.61 -30.08 -7.46
CA ILE A 816 26.28 -29.53 -7.46
C ILE A 816 25.43 -30.05 -8.63
N ILE A 817 26.02 -30.11 -9.82
CA ILE A 817 25.32 -30.62 -11.02
C ILE A 817 25.01 -32.11 -10.83
N GLY A 818 25.96 -32.89 -10.37
CA GLY A 818 25.75 -34.32 -10.11
C GLY A 818 24.70 -34.60 -9.03
N GLU A 819 24.63 -33.78 -7.99
CA GLU A 819 23.55 -33.88 -7.00
C GLU A 819 22.18 -33.53 -7.59
N ARG A 820 22.07 -32.55 -8.50
CA ARG A 820 20.82 -32.23 -9.22
C ARG A 820 20.38 -33.40 -10.12
N GLU A 821 21.30 -34.02 -10.83
CA GLU A 821 21.01 -35.12 -11.75
C GLU A 821 20.43 -36.37 -11.08
N LYS A 822 20.70 -36.56 -9.78
CA LYS A 822 20.07 -37.63 -8.98
C LYS A 822 18.55 -37.48 -8.84
N PHE A 823 17.99 -36.29 -9.14
CA PHE A 823 16.59 -35.94 -9.00
C PHE A 823 16.07 -35.31 -10.30
N CYS A 824 16.37 -35.88 -11.44
CA CYS A 824 16.00 -35.37 -12.77
C CYS A 824 14.49 -35.29 -13.00
N GLU A 825 13.69 -36.00 -12.20
CA GLU A 825 12.24 -35.95 -12.19
C GLU A 825 11.66 -34.66 -11.49
N ARG A 826 12.49 -33.96 -10.70
CA ARG A 826 12.08 -32.75 -9.99
C ARG A 826 12.41 -31.48 -10.79
N THR A 827 11.55 -30.50 -10.65
CA THR A 827 11.78 -29.18 -11.24
C THR A 827 12.84 -28.40 -10.46
N MET A 828 13.49 -27.44 -11.11
CA MET A 828 14.43 -26.53 -10.44
C MET A 828 13.75 -25.74 -9.29
N ALA A 829 12.45 -25.45 -9.43
CA ALA A 829 11.69 -24.80 -8.38
C ALA A 829 11.58 -25.66 -7.12
N GLU A 830 11.41 -26.94 -7.26
CA GLU A 830 11.34 -27.92 -6.14
C GLU A 830 12.71 -28.22 -5.55
N LEU A 831 13.75 -28.39 -6.39
CA LEU A 831 15.12 -28.60 -5.94
C LEU A 831 15.65 -27.44 -5.08
N TYR A 832 15.20 -26.21 -5.33
CA TYR A 832 15.61 -25.01 -4.61
C TYR A 832 14.53 -24.42 -3.69
N ASP A 833 13.48 -25.19 -3.39
CA ASP A 833 12.53 -24.86 -2.33
C ASP A 833 13.17 -25.20 -0.97
N PRO A 834 13.27 -24.28 -0.01
CA PRO A 834 13.89 -24.51 1.30
C PRO A 834 13.34 -25.73 2.03
N ASP A 835 12.06 -26.02 1.85
CA ASP A 835 11.38 -27.13 2.54
C ASP A 835 11.53 -28.46 1.80
N LYS A 836 12.05 -28.47 0.56
CA LYS A 836 12.13 -29.66 -0.32
C LYS A 836 13.53 -29.94 -0.85
N MET A 837 14.48 -29.05 -0.63
CA MET A 837 15.85 -29.16 -1.15
C MET A 837 16.52 -30.45 -0.65
N PRO A 838 17.05 -31.32 -1.55
CA PRO A 838 17.74 -32.54 -1.13
C PRO A 838 18.96 -32.24 -0.26
N ALA A 839 19.16 -33.01 0.79
CA ALA A 839 20.27 -32.83 1.72
C ALA A 839 21.64 -32.86 1.02
N GLY A 840 21.85 -33.77 0.06
CA GLY A 840 23.08 -33.83 -0.72
C GLY A 840 23.34 -32.58 -1.54
N LEU A 841 22.28 -32.01 -2.18
CA LEU A 841 22.41 -30.78 -2.94
C LEU A 841 22.70 -29.57 -2.02
N LYS A 842 22.09 -29.55 -0.85
CA LYS A 842 22.35 -28.49 0.16
C LYS A 842 23.80 -28.58 0.65
N GLN A 843 24.29 -29.77 0.93
CA GLN A 843 25.67 -29.99 1.35
C GLN A 843 26.69 -29.58 0.26
N ALA A 844 26.43 -29.95 -1.01
CA ALA A 844 27.29 -29.56 -2.13
C ALA A 844 27.42 -28.03 -2.26
N HIS A 845 26.30 -27.27 -2.03
CA HIS A 845 26.35 -25.82 -1.99
C HIS A 845 27.11 -25.29 -0.78
N GLN A 846 26.98 -25.89 0.38
CA GLN A 846 27.72 -25.50 1.59
C GLN A 846 29.25 -25.73 1.42
N ASP A 847 29.63 -26.84 0.80
CA ASP A 847 31.03 -27.12 0.49
C ASP A 847 31.61 -26.11 -0.51
N LEU A 848 30.82 -25.73 -1.50
CA LEU A 848 31.16 -24.63 -2.42
C LEU A 848 31.31 -23.29 -1.67
N ASP A 849 30.41 -22.97 -0.75
CA ASP A 849 30.48 -21.75 0.03
C ASP A 849 31.80 -21.65 0.82
N VAL A 850 32.22 -22.74 1.46
CA VAL A 850 33.52 -22.80 2.16
C VAL A 850 34.68 -22.56 1.19
N ALA A 851 34.66 -23.20 0.01
CA ALA A 851 35.70 -23.03 -1.00
C ALA A 851 35.77 -21.57 -1.53
N ILE A 852 34.61 -20.91 -1.72
CA ILE A 852 34.49 -19.51 -2.12
C ILE A 852 35.02 -18.60 -1.02
N GLU A 853 34.66 -18.82 0.24
CA GLU A 853 35.14 -18.02 1.36
C GLU A 853 36.67 -18.08 1.55
N LEU A 854 37.26 -19.23 1.27
CA LEU A 854 38.74 -19.42 1.27
C LEU A 854 39.43 -18.66 0.14
N CYS A 855 38.71 -18.18 -0.89
CA CYS A 855 39.25 -17.25 -1.88
C CYS A 855 39.45 -15.84 -1.31
N TYR A 856 38.65 -15.46 -0.32
CA TYR A 856 38.75 -14.13 0.32
C TYR A 856 39.75 -14.08 1.47
N ARG A 857 39.84 -15.14 2.28
CA ARG A 857 40.74 -15.25 3.45
C ARG A 857 41.02 -16.69 3.84
N SER A 858 42.03 -16.91 4.70
CA SER A 858 42.52 -18.23 5.09
C SER A 858 41.53 -19.10 5.92
N ARG A 859 40.44 -18.54 6.39
CA ARG A 859 39.41 -19.24 7.19
C ARG A 859 38.00 -18.76 6.84
N PRO A 860 36.97 -19.66 6.91
CA PRO A 860 35.58 -19.28 6.62
C PRO A 860 35.04 -18.20 7.55
N PHE A 861 33.98 -17.53 7.13
CA PHE A 861 33.26 -16.51 7.92
C PHE A 861 32.30 -17.18 8.91
N LEU A 862 32.15 -16.59 10.08
CA LEU A 862 31.31 -17.14 11.15
C LEU A 862 29.83 -16.74 11.01
N SER A 863 29.56 -15.60 10.37
CA SER A 863 28.19 -15.09 10.21
C SER A 863 27.97 -14.36 8.87
N ASN A 864 26.72 -14.15 8.50
CA ASN A 864 26.35 -13.37 7.31
C ASN A 864 26.71 -11.89 7.45
N GLU A 865 26.70 -11.37 8.66
CA GLU A 865 27.10 -10.01 8.99
C GLU A 865 28.60 -9.82 8.72
N GLU A 866 29.42 -10.76 9.13
CA GLU A 866 30.87 -10.74 8.89
C GLU A 866 31.19 -10.84 7.38
N ARG A 867 30.45 -11.68 6.64
CA ARG A 867 30.55 -11.77 5.16
C ARG A 867 30.27 -10.43 4.50
N LEU A 868 29.16 -9.79 4.88
CA LEU A 868 28.76 -8.50 4.31
C LEU A 868 29.74 -7.38 4.65
N GLU A 869 30.21 -7.33 5.88
CA GLU A 869 31.22 -6.34 6.29
C GLU A 869 32.51 -6.46 5.46
N HIS A 870 32.97 -7.68 5.27
CA HIS A 870 34.13 -7.95 4.43
C HIS A 870 33.90 -7.55 2.96
N LEU A 871 32.72 -7.90 2.40
CA LEU A 871 32.36 -7.51 1.03
C LEU A 871 32.31 -6.00 0.85
N PHE A 872 31.68 -5.26 1.76
CA PHE A 872 31.63 -3.80 1.68
C PHE A 872 33.00 -3.16 1.80
N LYS A 873 33.87 -3.68 2.68
CA LYS A 873 35.25 -3.22 2.81
C LYS A 873 36.03 -3.43 1.50
N LEU A 874 35.97 -4.65 0.95
CA LEU A 874 36.66 -4.98 -0.29
C LEU A 874 36.11 -4.16 -1.46
N TYR A 875 34.78 -3.95 -1.55
CA TYR A 875 34.21 -3.06 -2.54
C TYR A 875 34.79 -1.64 -2.45
N GLY A 876 34.88 -1.09 -1.21
CA GLY A 876 35.47 0.23 -1.01
C GLY A 876 36.93 0.32 -1.44
N GLU A 877 37.71 -0.75 -1.31
CA GLU A 877 39.10 -0.84 -1.76
C GLU A 877 39.20 -0.94 -3.29
N MET A 878 38.31 -1.71 -3.94
CA MET A 878 38.32 -1.93 -5.40
C MET A 878 37.78 -0.72 -6.21
N VAL A 879 37.02 0.17 -5.58
CA VAL A 879 36.39 1.31 -6.28
C VAL A 879 37.14 2.62 -6.02
N LYS A 880 38.07 2.66 -5.06
CA LYS A 880 39.02 3.77 -4.91
C LYS A 880 39.99 3.82 -6.08
#